data_b08d97734f746ffdd5454f5c7c488629
#
_entry.id   b08d97734f746ffdd5454f5c7c488629
#
_cell.length_a   1.000
_cell.length_b   1.000
_cell.length_c   1.000
_cell.angle_alpha   90.00
_cell.angle_beta   90.00
_cell.angle_gamma   90.00
#
_symmetry.space_group_name_H-M   'P 1'
#
loop_
_entity.id
_entity.type
_entity.pdbx_description
1 polymer ?
#
loop_
_entity_poly.entity_id
_entity_poly.type
_entity_poly.pdbx_seq_one_letter_code
_entity_poly.pdbx_strand_id
1 'polypeptide(L)'
;MTVSTEGMKVNWGSRSWRASVELLSSMRFSISLLTVICIASIIGTVLKQAEPLGNYVNQFGPFWAQVFSLLSLNTVYSAWWFLLILAFLVISTSLCIARNAPKIFADLNQLKENVREQSLKAFGHRADAALAEAPEAAARRIGQTLVQSGWKVKLQQRAGNGWMVAAKKGSANKLGYIAAHSAIVLVCVGGLLDGDMIVRAQMWLNGKSIYAGGGLIADVPVQHRLSDKNPTFRANLLVAEGTQSGIAILNQPGGVLLQELPFSIELKKFIVEYYSTGMPKLFASDIIIHDKETGEKIPARVEVNHPASHRGIEIYQSSFDDGGSSVTLKAIPMAAASKPFEIQGTIGGSSQLTNGQGEGAEKMTLEYTALRVINVENFASGGSMGSGADVRKVDLHQAIDTRLGAANKTVTQKELRNVGPSVSYKLRDASGQAREFHNYMLPVKTDPAEDSPAVYLMGVRETPAAPFQYLRIPVDAEGGMETFLRLRAALANPAQRELAVKRYASQAIGRERPELMQQLAASTSRALALFAGEDAGGAAGSSGIAGKPKTAAGLQAISDFMEANVPEAERNRAGEVLIRILNGALFELTQMTREQAGLKPLGQDEKTRAFMSQMVLSLSDANFYPAPMAFELKDFTQVQASVFQVARAPGKTIVYLGCAFLILGVFAMLYVRERRVWVWLAPRGKEGVQADDGNVAGSMPESVEGHSHATMALSTNRKTMDGDKEFEMLKMKLLQAPL
;
A
#
# COMPACT_ATOMS: atom_id res chain seq x y z
N MET A 1 -1.23 42.62 18.52
CA MET A 1 -2.14 41.72 19.29
C MET A 1 -1.33 41.12 20.42
N THR A 2 -1.54 41.61 21.65
CA THR A 2 -0.91 41.06 22.86
C THR A 2 -1.59 39.77 23.23
N VAL A 3 -0.93 38.65 23.02
CA VAL A 3 -1.43 37.33 23.48
C VAL A 3 -1.15 37.23 24.96
N SER A 4 -2.20 37.27 25.79
CA SER A 4 -2.11 37.17 27.23
C SER A 4 -1.63 35.78 27.67
N THR A 5 -0.55 35.72 28.43
CA THR A 5 -0.02 34.52 29.10
C THR A 5 -0.76 34.18 30.40
N GLU A 6 -1.92 34.82 30.66
CA GLU A 6 -2.73 34.55 31.87
C GLU A 6 -3.16 33.08 31.92
N GLY A 7 -2.49 32.30 32.74
CA GLY A 7 -2.78 30.88 32.98
C GLY A 7 -1.58 30.01 33.28
N MET A 8 -0.39 30.34 32.83
CA MET A 8 0.86 29.67 33.27
C MET A 8 1.73 30.66 34.04
N LYS A 9 1.78 30.52 35.37
CA LYS A 9 2.79 31.21 36.20
C LYS A 9 4.10 30.44 36.11
N VAL A 10 4.83 30.60 35.03
CA VAL A 10 6.17 30.01 34.87
C VAL A 10 7.16 31.16 34.81
N ASN A 11 8.06 31.25 35.78
CA ASN A 11 9.19 32.18 35.82
C ASN A 11 10.29 31.70 34.83
N TRP A 12 10.10 31.94 33.54
CA TRP A 12 11.06 31.60 32.51
C TRP A 12 11.94 32.82 32.16
N GLY A 13 13.23 32.68 32.32
CA GLY A 13 14.21 33.78 32.37
C GLY A 13 14.41 34.62 31.11
N SER A 14 14.04 34.24 29.89
CA SER A 14 14.32 35.02 28.68
C SER A 14 13.06 35.33 27.84
N ARG A 15 13.08 36.51 27.16
CA ARG A 15 11.96 36.93 26.26
C ARG A 15 11.75 35.95 25.10
N SER A 16 12.82 35.43 24.53
CA SER A 16 12.76 34.48 23.39
C SER A 16 12.10 33.19 23.77
N TRP A 17 12.36 32.66 24.97
CA TRP A 17 11.77 31.42 25.46
C TRP A 17 10.26 31.55 25.71
N ARG A 18 9.83 32.70 26.23
CA ARG A 18 8.41 33.01 26.38
C ARG A 18 7.69 33.09 25.04
N ALA A 19 8.26 33.73 24.05
CA ALA A 19 7.70 33.83 22.70
C ALA A 19 7.58 32.44 22.04
N SER A 20 8.58 31.56 22.22
CA SER A 20 8.54 30.17 21.70
C SER A 20 7.41 29.36 22.35
N VAL A 21 7.25 29.44 23.69
CA VAL A 21 6.15 28.74 24.39
C VAL A 21 4.79 29.30 23.97
N GLU A 22 4.66 30.63 23.77
CA GLU A 22 3.42 31.24 23.26
C GLU A 22 3.07 30.75 21.86
N LEU A 23 4.04 30.67 20.97
CA LEU A 23 3.85 30.13 19.61
C LEU A 23 3.41 28.65 19.68
N LEU A 24 4.19 27.82 20.38
CA LEU A 24 3.91 26.39 20.54
C LEU A 24 2.56 26.10 21.21
N SER A 25 2.12 26.94 22.17
CA SER A 25 0.81 26.79 22.81
C SER A 25 -0.35 27.42 22.02
N SER A 26 -0.09 27.89 20.81
CA SER A 26 -1.10 28.53 19.96
C SER A 26 -1.97 27.50 19.26
N MET A 27 -3.29 27.64 19.32
CA MET A 27 -4.22 26.80 18.57
C MET A 27 -3.98 26.83 17.06
N ARG A 28 -3.56 28.00 16.52
CA ARG A 28 -3.28 28.14 15.08
C ARG A 28 -2.10 27.28 14.67
N PHE A 29 -1.06 27.21 15.48
CA PHE A 29 0.11 26.36 15.23
C PHE A 29 -0.27 24.87 15.27
N SER A 30 -1.03 24.43 16.28
CA SER A 30 -1.51 23.05 16.36
C SER A 30 -2.36 22.66 15.14
N ILE A 31 -3.25 23.54 14.68
CA ILE A 31 -4.09 23.32 13.49
C ILE A 31 -3.23 23.18 12.23
N SER A 32 -2.22 24.02 12.06
CA SER A 32 -1.30 23.95 10.92
C SER A 32 -0.56 22.63 10.90
N LEU A 33 -0.01 22.18 12.04
CA LEU A 33 0.65 20.88 12.17
C LEU A 33 -0.30 19.72 11.84
N LEU A 34 -1.53 19.76 12.38
CA LEU A 34 -2.55 18.75 12.13
C LEU A 34 -2.90 18.68 10.64
N THR A 35 -3.02 19.83 9.96
CA THR A 35 -3.30 19.89 8.52
C THR A 35 -2.18 19.21 7.72
N VAL A 36 -0.91 19.48 8.04
CA VAL A 36 0.23 18.83 7.36
C VAL A 36 0.24 17.32 7.60
N ILE A 37 -0.03 16.88 8.84
CA ILE A 37 -0.14 15.44 9.17
C ILE A 37 -1.29 14.78 8.40
N CYS A 38 -2.44 15.46 8.27
CA CYS A 38 -3.57 14.93 7.49
C CYS A 38 -3.18 14.74 6.01
N ILE A 39 -2.52 15.73 5.39
CA ILE A 39 -2.05 15.63 3.99
C ILE A 39 -1.05 14.48 3.85
N ALA A 40 -0.06 14.40 4.75
CA ALA A 40 0.92 13.33 4.76
C ALA A 40 0.28 11.95 4.93
N SER A 41 -0.75 11.84 5.79
CA SER A 41 -1.49 10.58 6.02
C SER A 41 -2.30 10.16 4.80
N ILE A 42 -2.88 11.11 4.05
CA ILE A 42 -3.55 10.82 2.78
C ILE A 42 -2.54 10.20 1.80
N ILE A 43 -1.36 10.83 1.63
CA ILE A 43 -0.29 10.30 0.78
C ILE A 43 0.13 8.90 1.26
N GLY A 44 0.36 8.73 2.55
CA GLY A 44 0.75 7.44 3.15
C GLY A 44 -0.30 6.34 3.04
N THR A 45 -1.57 6.69 2.85
CA THR A 45 -2.67 5.74 2.65
C THR A 45 -2.81 5.35 1.18
N VAL A 46 -2.62 6.30 0.27
CA VAL A 46 -2.73 6.06 -1.18
C VAL A 46 -1.49 5.33 -1.72
N LEU A 47 -0.30 5.72 -1.26
CA LEU A 47 0.95 5.08 -1.66
C LEU A 47 1.23 3.87 -0.76
N LYS A 48 1.44 2.68 -1.34
CA LYS A 48 1.87 1.50 -0.59
C LYS A 48 3.12 1.83 0.21
N GLN A 49 3.14 1.47 1.47
CA GLN A 49 4.25 1.79 2.37
C GLN A 49 5.21 0.60 2.51
N ALA A 50 6.51 0.90 2.64
CA ALA A 50 7.58 -0.07 2.89
C ALA A 50 7.73 -1.19 1.84
N GLU A 51 7.35 -0.95 0.59
CA GLU A 51 7.59 -1.86 -0.53
C GLU A 51 9.04 -1.72 -1.02
N PRO A 52 9.62 -2.78 -1.65
CA PRO A 52 10.89 -2.68 -2.35
C PRO A 52 10.90 -1.59 -3.42
N LEU A 53 12.03 -0.89 -3.59
CA LEU A 53 12.15 0.23 -4.54
C LEU A 53 11.76 -0.18 -5.98
N GLY A 54 12.08 -1.42 -6.39
CA GLY A 54 11.70 -1.95 -7.70
C GLY A 54 10.19 -1.93 -7.97
N ASN A 55 9.36 -2.11 -6.94
CA ASN A 55 7.90 -2.07 -7.10
C ASN A 55 7.39 -0.65 -7.42
N TYR A 56 8.03 0.39 -6.83
CA TYR A 56 7.72 1.78 -7.17
C TYR A 56 8.21 2.15 -8.56
N VAL A 57 9.42 1.67 -8.95
CA VAL A 57 9.95 1.86 -10.30
C VAL A 57 9.02 1.23 -11.34
N ASN A 58 8.56 0.00 -11.10
CA ASN A 58 7.64 -0.70 -12.00
C ASN A 58 6.26 -0.04 -12.09
N GLN A 59 5.77 0.57 -11.00
CA GLN A 59 4.43 1.15 -10.95
C GLN A 59 4.39 2.62 -11.39
N PHE A 60 5.40 3.42 -11.06
CA PHE A 60 5.40 4.87 -11.24
C PHE A 60 6.53 5.40 -12.12
N GLY A 61 7.46 4.53 -12.50
CA GLY A 61 8.68 4.89 -13.22
C GLY A 61 9.83 5.35 -12.33
N PRO A 62 11.06 5.37 -12.86
CA PRO A 62 12.28 5.64 -12.08
C PRO A 62 12.31 7.05 -11.48
N PHE A 63 11.81 8.06 -12.20
CA PHE A 63 11.77 9.44 -11.72
C PHE A 63 10.92 9.59 -10.44
N TRP A 64 9.67 9.11 -10.48
CA TRP A 64 8.77 9.21 -9.32
C TRP A 64 9.23 8.34 -8.16
N ALA A 65 9.79 7.15 -8.43
CA ALA A 65 10.34 6.29 -7.39
C ALA A 65 11.50 6.99 -6.63
N GLN A 66 12.36 7.74 -7.34
CA GLN A 66 13.40 8.55 -6.71
C GLN A 66 12.83 9.70 -5.88
N VAL A 67 11.81 10.43 -6.38
CA VAL A 67 11.15 11.51 -5.64
C VAL A 67 10.50 10.96 -4.36
N PHE A 68 9.80 9.82 -4.44
CA PHE A 68 9.21 9.19 -3.26
C PHE A 68 10.25 8.77 -2.23
N SER A 69 11.38 8.25 -2.67
CA SER A 69 12.49 7.87 -1.79
C SER A 69 13.14 9.10 -1.15
N LEU A 70 13.43 10.16 -1.92
CA LEU A 70 14.06 11.39 -1.44
C LEU A 70 13.20 12.09 -0.36
N LEU A 71 11.90 12.15 -0.58
CA LEU A 71 10.95 12.77 0.36
C LEU A 71 10.45 11.77 1.41
N SER A 72 10.91 10.51 1.39
CA SER A 72 10.46 9.42 2.27
C SER A 72 8.94 9.20 2.21
N LEU A 73 8.30 9.42 1.04
CA LEU A 73 6.87 9.25 0.87
C LEU A 73 6.48 7.76 0.80
N ASN A 74 7.40 6.90 0.45
CA ASN A 74 7.28 5.44 0.51
C ASN A 74 7.33 4.87 1.95
N THR A 75 7.70 5.71 2.94
CA THR A 75 7.78 5.36 4.35
C THR A 75 7.34 6.55 5.23
N VAL A 76 6.21 7.17 4.89
CA VAL A 76 5.71 8.42 5.50
C VAL A 76 5.67 8.32 7.02
N TYR A 77 5.08 7.26 7.55
CA TYR A 77 4.86 7.11 8.99
C TYR A 77 6.16 6.89 9.80
N SER A 78 7.26 6.51 9.13
CA SER A 78 8.60 6.36 9.70
C SER A 78 9.53 7.51 9.32
N ALA A 79 9.11 8.44 8.47
CA ALA A 79 9.91 9.56 8.01
C ALA A 79 10.26 10.49 9.20
N TRP A 80 11.52 10.93 9.26
CA TRP A 80 12.00 11.80 10.34
C TRP A 80 11.19 13.10 10.48
N TRP A 81 10.81 13.71 9.36
CA TRP A 81 10.02 14.93 9.34
C TRP A 81 8.58 14.71 9.84
N PHE A 82 7.97 13.56 9.53
CA PHE A 82 6.64 13.21 10.03
C PHE A 82 6.65 13.00 11.55
N LEU A 83 7.62 12.24 12.05
CA LEU A 83 7.79 12.01 13.48
C LEU A 83 8.09 13.31 14.24
N LEU A 84 8.88 14.21 13.64
CA LEU A 84 9.16 15.53 14.21
C LEU A 84 7.88 16.39 14.31
N ILE A 85 7.08 16.45 13.25
CA ILE A 85 5.82 17.19 13.24
C ILE A 85 4.85 16.58 14.26
N LEU A 86 4.79 15.25 14.35
CA LEU A 86 3.95 14.55 15.32
C LEU A 86 4.39 14.87 16.77
N ALA A 87 5.68 14.89 17.06
CA ALA A 87 6.22 15.29 18.37
C ALA A 87 5.87 16.75 18.70
N PHE A 88 6.04 17.67 17.74
CA PHE A 88 5.60 19.05 17.91
C PHE A 88 4.11 19.19 18.13
N LEU A 89 3.28 18.39 17.47
CA LEU A 89 1.82 18.37 17.70
C LEU A 89 1.49 17.93 19.11
N VAL A 90 2.14 16.87 19.61
CA VAL A 90 1.98 16.40 21.00
C VAL A 90 2.32 17.51 22.00
N ILE A 91 3.49 18.15 21.83
CA ILE A 91 3.94 19.24 22.70
C ILE A 91 2.97 20.41 22.62
N SER A 92 2.62 20.84 21.42
CA SER A 92 1.76 22.00 21.17
C SER A 92 0.34 21.79 21.78
N THR A 93 -0.25 20.62 21.53
CA THR A 93 -1.59 20.31 22.05
C THR A 93 -1.57 20.14 23.56
N SER A 94 -0.54 19.52 24.14
CA SER A 94 -0.37 19.39 25.59
C SER A 94 -0.24 20.75 26.27
N LEU A 95 0.57 21.66 25.70
CA LEU A 95 0.69 23.04 26.20
C LEU A 95 -0.65 23.81 26.06
N CYS A 96 -1.36 23.61 24.98
CA CYS A 96 -2.68 24.19 24.77
C CYS A 96 -3.69 23.72 25.85
N ILE A 97 -3.70 22.41 26.15
CA ILE A 97 -4.52 21.85 27.24
C ILE A 97 -4.10 22.46 28.57
N ALA A 98 -2.81 22.44 28.91
CA ALA A 98 -2.28 22.95 30.17
C ALA A 98 -2.64 24.43 30.39
N ARG A 99 -2.65 25.23 29.34
CA ARG A 99 -3.03 26.65 29.37
C ARG A 99 -4.54 26.87 29.56
N ASN A 100 -5.38 26.04 28.94
CA ASN A 100 -6.82 26.24 28.92
C ASN A 100 -7.56 25.46 30.04
N ALA A 101 -7.05 24.31 30.47
CA ALA A 101 -7.70 23.47 31.49
C ALA A 101 -7.97 24.20 32.81
N PRO A 102 -7.01 24.97 33.40
CA PRO A 102 -7.25 25.69 34.64
C PRO A 102 -8.41 26.70 34.50
N LYS A 103 -8.49 27.42 33.38
CA LYS A 103 -9.57 28.37 33.09
C LYS A 103 -10.92 27.66 32.94
N ILE A 104 -10.94 26.51 32.27
CA ILE A 104 -12.13 25.67 32.09
C ILE A 104 -12.61 25.15 33.45
N PHE A 105 -11.72 24.61 34.28
CA PHE A 105 -12.06 24.10 35.61
C PHE A 105 -12.54 25.21 36.53
N ALA A 106 -11.94 26.40 36.52
CA ALA A 106 -12.44 27.56 37.26
C ALA A 106 -13.82 27.96 36.79
N ASP A 107 -14.07 28.00 35.48
CA ASP A 107 -15.39 28.38 34.95
C ASP A 107 -16.46 27.30 35.20
N LEU A 108 -16.08 26.01 35.37
CA LEU A 108 -17.03 24.95 35.76
C LEU A 108 -17.71 25.24 37.10
N ASN A 109 -17.00 25.87 38.02
CA ASN A 109 -17.49 26.18 39.40
C ASN A 109 -18.04 27.58 39.54
N GLN A 110 -17.76 28.49 38.59
CA GLN A 110 -18.23 29.88 38.64
C GLN A 110 -19.60 30.01 37.97
N LEU A 111 -20.57 30.60 38.71
CA LEU A 111 -21.88 30.91 38.18
C LEU A 111 -21.98 32.36 37.64
N LYS A 112 -20.90 33.16 37.78
CA LYS A 112 -20.82 34.58 37.37
C LYS A 112 -21.94 35.40 37.99
N GLU A 113 -22.13 35.21 39.27
CA GLU A 113 -23.15 35.92 40.05
C GLU A 113 -22.94 37.44 40.08
N ASN A 114 -21.76 37.97 39.79
CA ASN A 114 -21.41 39.39 39.86
C ASN A 114 -21.75 40.20 38.60
N VAL A 115 -22.68 39.72 37.77
CA VAL A 115 -23.15 40.48 36.59
C VAL A 115 -23.93 41.73 37.05
N ARG A 116 -23.68 42.90 36.41
CA ARG A 116 -24.39 44.14 36.67
C ARG A 116 -25.77 44.14 36.01
N GLU A 117 -26.76 44.80 36.58
CA GLU A 117 -28.09 44.94 36.02
C GLU A 117 -28.08 45.48 34.58
N GLN A 118 -27.32 46.55 34.32
CA GLN A 118 -27.18 47.11 32.98
C GLN A 118 -26.67 46.09 31.95
N SER A 119 -25.78 45.17 32.37
CA SER A 119 -25.29 44.11 31.52
C SER A 119 -26.37 43.09 31.18
N LEU A 120 -27.35 42.85 32.08
CA LEU A 120 -28.48 41.95 31.80
C LEU A 120 -29.38 42.51 30.70
N LYS A 121 -29.54 43.84 30.66
CA LYS A 121 -30.34 44.54 29.63
C LYS A 121 -29.73 44.44 28.21
N ALA A 122 -28.46 44.11 28.12
CA ALA A 122 -27.72 43.91 26.83
C ALA A 122 -27.85 42.49 26.23
N PHE A 123 -28.42 41.53 26.96
CA PHE A 123 -28.62 40.17 26.43
C PHE A 123 -29.77 40.12 25.41
N GLY A 124 -29.61 39.29 24.38
CA GLY A 124 -30.65 39.08 23.35
C GLY A 124 -31.91 38.43 23.89
N HIS A 125 -31.78 37.51 24.87
CA HIS A 125 -32.90 36.93 25.60
C HIS A 125 -33.02 37.59 26.96
N ARG A 126 -33.95 38.56 27.09
CA ARG A 126 -34.22 39.28 28.30
C ARG A 126 -35.72 39.41 28.53
N ALA A 127 -36.09 39.50 29.78
CA ALA A 127 -37.47 39.79 30.19
C ALA A 127 -37.46 40.57 31.48
N ASP A 128 -38.39 41.49 31.60
CA ASP A 128 -38.60 42.27 32.78
C ASP A 128 -40.04 41.99 33.29
N ALA A 129 -40.27 41.90 34.62
CA ALA A 129 -41.55 41.61 35.22
C ALA A 129 -41.66 42.22 36.63
N ALA A 130 -42.82 42.62 36.99
CA ALA A 130 -43.18 43.01 38.41
C ALA A 130 -43.66 41.72 39.10
N LEU A 131 -43.11 41.45 40.29
CA LEU A 131 -43.54 40.33 41.14
C LEU A 131 -44.19 40.85 42.42
N ALA A 132 -45.30 40.20 42.87
CA ALA A 132 -45.97 40.48 44.07
C ALA A 132 -45.33 39.82 45.31
N GLU A 133 -44.00 39.67 45.29
CA GLU A 133 -43.24 39.07 46.36
C GLU A 133 -42.01 39.94 46.67
N ALA A 134 -41.55 39.89 47.91
CA ALA A 134 -40.32 40.54 48.32
C ALA A 134 -39.12 39.96 47.59
N PRO A 135 -38.06 40.75 47.30
CA PRO A 135 -36.91 40.28 46.52
C PRO A 135 -36.26 38.97 47.04
N GLU A 136 -36.20 38.79 48.35
CA GLU A 136 -35.68 37.59 48.98
C GLU A 136 -36.56 36.35 48.74
N ALA A 137 -37.89 36.51 48.99
CA ALA A 137 -38.84 35.43 48.77
C ALA A 137 -38.85 34.96 47.29
N ALA A 138 -38.93 35.94 46.40
CA ALA A 138 -38.84 35.70 44.96
C ALA A 138 -37.49 34.98 44.55
N ALA A 139 -36.37 35.42 45.13
CA ALA A 139 -35.11 34.80 44.88
C ALA A 139 -35.03 33.31 45.32
N ARG A 140 -35.58 33.03 46.51
CA ARG A 140 -35.68 31.67 47.05
C ARG A 140 -36.56 30.77 46.16
N ARG A 141 -37.76 31.24 45.81
CA ARG A 141 -38.73 30.55 44.95
C ARG A 141 -38.11 30.26 43.56
N ILE A 142 -37.56 31.28 42.91
CA ILE A 142 -36.90 31.14 41.60
C ILE A 142 -35.71 30.18 41.68
N GLY A 143 -34.91 30.30 42.73
CA GLY A 143 -33.79 29.43 42.99
C GLY A 143 -34.20 27.98 43.15
N GLN A 144 -35.24 27.70 43.95
CA GLN A 144 -35.76 26.33 44.13
C GLN A 144 -36.32 25.76 42.82
N THR A 145 -37.07 26.54 42.06
CA THR A 145 -37.62 26.15 40.76
C THR A 145 -36.52 25.76 39.78
N LEU A 146 -35.43 26.51 39.75
CA LEU A 146 -34.28 26.22 38.91
C LEU A 146 -33.55 24.96 39.39
N VAL A 147 -33.32 24.76 40.69
CA VAL A 147 -32.71 23.54 41.26
C VAL A 147 -33.55 22.32 40.91
N GLN A 148 -34.86 22.34 41.08
CA GLN A 148 -35.78 21.25 40.70
C GLN A 148 -35.72 20.94 39.18
N SER A 149 -35.43 21.96 38.38
CA SER A 149 -35.22 21.81 36.91
C SER A 149 -33.79 21.36 36.53
N GLY A 150 -32.95 20.98 37.50
CA GLY A 150 -31.60 20.46 37.32
C GLY A 150 -30.54 21.54 37.00
N TRP A 151 -30.77 22.78 37.44
CA TRP A 151 -29.79 23.85 37.36
C TRP A 151 -28.94 23.91 38.63
N LYS A 152 -27.66 24.26 38.49
CA LYS A 152 -26.81 24.68 39.63
C LYS A 152 -27.10 26.15 39.88
N VAL A 153 -27.51 26.50 41.10
CA VAL A 153 -27.97 27.85 41.47
C VAL A 153 -27.12 28.44 42.58
N LYS A 154 -26.89 29.74 42.53
CA LYS A 154 -26.32 30.55 43.60
C LYS A 154 -27.17 31.80 43.80
N LEU A 155 -27.56 32.07 45.04
CA LEU A 155 -28.24 33.28 45.44
C LEU A 155 -27.23 34.22 46.07
N GLN A 156 -27.30 35.50 45.73
CA GLN A 156 -26.44 36.54 46.30
C GLN A 156 -27.21 37.78 46.61
N GLN A 157 -27.21 38.18 47.88
CA GLN A 157 -27.69 39.48 48.29
C GLN A 157 -26.73 40.57 47.88
N ARG A 158 -27.22 41.70 47.42
CA ARG A 158 -26.45 42.89 47.02
C ARG A 158 -26.92 44.15 47.77
N ALA A 159 -26.11 45.19 47.60
CA ALA A 159 -26.45 46.51 48.18
C ALA A 159 -27.88 46.99 47.76
N GLY A 160 -28.62 47.66 48.65
CA GLY A 160 -29.95 48.11 48.38
C GLY A 160 -31.04 47.02 48.47
N ASN A 161 -30.87 45.97 49.30
CA ASN A 161 -31.81 44.86 49.48
C ASN A 161 -32.17 44.10 48.17
N GLY A 162 -31.36 44.24 47.09
CA GLY A 162 -31.57 43.49 45.86
C GLY A 162 -30.96 42.09 45.96
N TRP A 163 -31.50 41.16 45.18
CA TRP A 163 -31.01 39.77 45.11
C TRP A 163 -30.67 39.36 43.68
N MET A 164 -29.55 38.70 43.51
CA MET A 164 -29.16 38.09 42.26
C MET A 164 -29.30 36.57 42.35
N VAL A 165 -30.08 35.99 41.47
CA VAL A 165 -30.15 34.53 41.21
C VAL A 165 -29.31 34.24 39.99
N ALA A 166 -28.19 33.51 40.16
CA ALA A 166 -27.37 33.06 39.05
C ALA A 166 -27.45 31.55 38.94
N ALA A 167 -27.80 31.05 37.76
CA ALA A 167 -27.97 29.63 37.52
C ALA A 167 -27.23 29.17 36.25
N LYS A 168 -26.76 27.92 36.26
CA LYS A 168 -26.00 27.32 35.15
C LYS A 168 -26.38 25.86 34.96
N LYS A 169 -26.50 25.45 33.66
CA LYS A 169 -26.76 24.07 33.24
C LYS A 169 -25.95 23.73 32.02
N GLY A 170 -25.52 22.45 31.90
CA GLY A 170 -24.78 21.97 30.70
C GLY A 170 -23.28 22.28 30.71
N SER A 171 -22.62 22.42 31.85
CA SER A 171 -21.21 22.74 31.98
C SER A 171 -20.28 21.63 31.40
N ALA A 172 -20.79 20.40 31.22
CA ALA A 172 -20.03 19.29 30.65
C ALA A 172 -19.53 19.53 29.20
N ASN A 173 -20.14 20.47 28.48
CA ASN A 173 -19.65 20.91 27.16
C ASN A 173 -18.17 21.30 27.18
N LYS A 174 -17.71 21.97 28.22
CA LYS A 174 -16.31 22.40 28.36
C LYS A 174 -15.37 21.26 28.69
N LEU A 175 -15.83 20.21 29.36
CA LEU A 175 -15.07 18.98 29.54
C LEU A 175 -14.88 18.25 28.23
N GLY A 176 -15.85 18.34 27.30
CA GLY A 176 -15.73 17.81 25.96
C GLY A 176 -14.53 18.39 25.20
N TYR A 177 -14.26 19.70 25.38
CA TYR A 177 -13.06 20.32 24.79
C TYR A 177 -11.77 19.68 25.33
N ILE A 178 -11.65 19.47 26.64
CA ILE A 178 -10.48 18.84 27.25
C ILE A 178 -10.36 17.39 26.75
N ALA A 179 -11.47 16.64 26.75
CA ALA A 179 -11.47 15.26 26.28
C ALA A 179 -11.02 15.13 24.82
N ALA A 180 -11.57 15.96 23.92
CA ALA A 180 -11.21 15.92 22.50
C ALA A 180 -9.74 16.29 22.24
N HIS A 181 -9.18 17.27 22.94
CA HIS A 181 -7.78 17.64 22.80
C HIS A 181 -6.84 16.61 23.44
N SER A 182 -7.20 16.04 24.60
CA SER A 182 -6.48 14.94 25.21
C SER A 182 -6.49 13.69 24.33
N ALA A 183 -7.57 13.45 23.61
CA ALA A 183 -7.69 12.37 22.63
C ALA A 183 -6.62 12.48 21.54
N ILE A 184 -6.44 13.69 20.98
CA ILE A 184 -5.39 13.93 19.96
C ILE A 184 -4.01 13.58 20.52
N VAL A 185 -3.71 14.03 21.75
CA VAL A 185 -2.43 13.72 22.39
C VAL A 185 -2.26 12.21 22.57
N LEU A 186 -3.29 11.52 23.09
CA LEU A 186 -3.24 10.06 23.29
C LEU A 186 -3.03 9.32 21.97
N VAL A 187 -3.77 9.67 20.91
CA VAL A 187 -3.61 9.04 19.58
C VAL A 187 -2.20 9.26 19.04
N CYS A 188 -1.68 10.48 19.14
CA CYS A 188 -0.32 10.79 18.67
C CYS A 188 0.76 10.05 19.48
N VAL A 189 0.62 10.01 20.82
CA VAL A 189 1.56 9.29 21.70
C VAL A 189 1.51 7.78 21.42
N GLY A 190 0.30 7.22 21.26
CA GLY A 190 0.14 5.81 20.90
C GLY A 190 0.79 5.49 19.56
N GLY A 191 0.62 6.36 18.55
CA GLY A 191 1.28 6.21 17.26
C GLY A 191 2.81 6.33 17.33
N LEU A 192 3.36 7.20 18.16
CA LEU A 192 4.81 7.29 18.39
C LEU A 192 5.36 6.04 19.09
N LEU A 193 4.60 5.46 20.02
CA LEU A 193 5.01 4.23 20.73
C LEU A 193 5.00 3.01 19.81
N ASP A 194 4.06 2.92 18.87
CA ASP A 194 3.97 1.81 17.92
C ASP A 194 4.81 2.02 16.65
N GLY A 195 5.41 3.19 16.49
CA GLY A 195 6.29 3.52 15.37
C GLY A 195 7.73 3.03 15.56
N ASP A 196 8.54 3.17 14.50
CA ASP A 196 9.96 2.75 14.47
C ASP A 196 10.86 3.53 15.45
N MET A 197 10.35 4.55 16.11
CA MET A 197 11.15 5.44 16.96
C MET A 197 11.82 4.68 18.10
N ILE A 198 11.13 3.73 18.75
CA ILE A 198 11.68 2.93 19.84
C ILE A 198 12.76 1.98 19.31
N VAL A 199 12.56 1.38 18.15
CA VAL A 199 13.57 0.53 17.49
C VAL A 199 14.81 1.35 17.16
N ARG A 200 14.67 2.54 16.59
CA ARG A 200 15.79 3.47 16.30
C ARG A 200 16.52 3.91 17.57
N ALA A 201 15.78 4.18 18.64
CA ALA A 201 16.38 4.50 19.93
C ALA A 201 17.20 3.34 20.48
N GLN A 202 16.72 2.10 20.37
CA GLN A 202 17.47 0.91 20.75
C GLN A 202 18.72 0.71 19.89
N MET A 203 18.64 0.95 18.58
CA MET A 203 19.81 0.91 17.70
C MET A 203 20.88 1.90 18.18
N TRP A 204 20.48 3.12 18.50
CA TRP A 204 21.42 4.15 18.97
C TRP A 204 21.97 3.88 20.37
N LEU A 205 21.11 3.52 21.33
CA LEU A 205 21.51 3.30 22.74
C LEU A 205 22.27 1.99 22.95
N ASN A 206 21.89 0.91 22.25
CA ASN A 206 22.43 -0.44 22.45
C ASN A 206 23.45 -0.85 21.37
N GLY A 207 23.89 0.09 20.52
CA GLY A 207 24.85 -0.18 19.44
C GLY A 207 24.37 -1.21 18.43
N LYS A 208 23.05 -1.34 18.23
CA LYS A 208 22.49 -2.24 17.22
C LYS A 208 22.61 -1.64 15.84
N SER A 209 22.97 -2.46 14.86
CA SER A 209 23.17 -2.03 13.45
C SER A 209 22.39 -2.92 12.49
N ILE A 210 22.08 -2.35 11.32
CA ILE A 210 21.37 -3.05 10.25
C ILE A 210 22.31 -4.07 9.61
N TYR A 211 21.78 -5.24 9.28
CA TYR A 211 22.47 -6.28 8.52
C TYR A 211 22.12 -6.15 7.04
N ALA A 212 23.10 -5.86 6.22
CA ALA A 212 22.95 -5.74 4.77
C ALA A 212 23.46 -6.99 4.01
N GLY A 213 23.97 -8.01 4.74
CA GLY A 213 24.47 -9.25 4.15
C GLY A 213 23.35 -10.24 3.81
N GLY A 214 23.74 -11.32 3.11
CA GLY A 214 22.93 -12.51 2.86
C GLY A 214 23.41 -13.68 3.73
N GLY A 215 22.71 -14.81 3.67
CA GLY A 215 23.09 -16.05 4.37
C GLY A 215 22.01 -16.57 5.30
N LEU A 216 22.40 -17.50 6.15
CA LEU A 216 21.47 -18.12 7.10
C LEU A 216 21.20 -17.20 8.29
N ILE A 217 19.96 -17.14 8.73
CA ILE A 217 19.54 -16.37 9.92
C ILE A 217 20.35 -16.76 11.17
N ALA A 218 20.76 -18.03 11.26
CA ALA A 218 21.57 -18.53 12.38
C ALA A 218 22.94 -17.83 12.47
N ASP A 219 23.54 -17.48 11.34
CA ASP A 219 24.89 -16.91 11.24
C ASP A 219 24.94 -15.38 11.46
N VAL A 220 23.77 -14.73 11.53
CA VAL A 220 23.70 -13.27 11.72
C VAL A 220 24.18 -12.90 13.14
N PRO A 221 25.17 -12.00 13.28
CA PRO A 221 25.71 -11.60 14.57
C PRO A 221 24.68 -10.95 15.51
N VAL A 222 24.91 -11.06 16.83
CA VAL A 222 24.01 -10.53 17.89
C VAL A 222 23.79 -9.02 17.80
N GLN A 223 24.74 -8.27 17.24
CA GLN A 223 24.60 -6.82 17.03
C GLN A 223 23.44 -6.46 16.07
N HIS A 224 22.98 -7.40 15.25
CA HIS A 224 21.87 -7.23 14.31
C HIS A 224 20.57 -7.86 14.83
N ARG A 225 20.55 -8.30 16.10
CA ARG A 225 19.39 -8.95 16.72
C ARG A 225 18.81 -8.09 17.83
N LEU A 226 17.49 -7.96 17.84
CA LEU A 226 16.71 -7.35 18.92
C LEU A 226 16.21 -8.43 19.88
N SER A 227 16.20 -8.11 21.17
CA SER A 227 15.76 -9.00 22.22
C SER A 227 14.27 -9.33 22.11
N ASP A 228 13.86 -10.49 22.59
CA ASP A 228 12.48 -10.92 22.80
C ASP A 228 11.69 -10.01 23.77
N LYS A 229 12.39 -9.20 24.59
CA LYS A 229 11.81 -8.19 25.50
C LYS A 229 11.55 -6.85 24.82
N ASN A 230 11.81 -6.73 23.51
CA ASN A 230 11.52 -5.49 22.77
C ASN A 230 10.04 -5.10 22.97
N PRO A 231 9.75 -3.88 23.48
CA PRO A 231 8.38 -3.48 23.81
C PRO A 231 7.50 -3.24 22.61
N THR A 232 8.08 -2.91 21.45
CA THR A 232 7.32 -2.65 20.23
C THR A 232 8.11 -3.07 19.00
N PHE A 233 7.45 -3.77 18.10
CA PHE A 233 7.99 -4.13 16.78
C PHE A 233 6.87 -4.60 15.86
N ARG A 234 7.16 -4.55 14.56
CA ARG A 234 6.37 -5.19 13.52
C ARG A 234 7.34 -5.84 12.54
N ALA A 235 7.35 -7.16 12.50
CA ALA A 235 8.33 -7.95 11.76
C ALA A 235 7.64 -9.09 11.00
N ASN A 236 8.29 -9.60 9.96
CA ASN A 236 7.80 -10.72 9.17
C ASN A 236 8.51 -12.01 9.58
N LEU A 237 7.75 -13.07 9.78
CA LEU A 237 8.22 -14.41 10.13
C LEU A 237 7.82 -15.38 9.03
N LEU A 238 8.80 -15.91 8.29
CA LEU A 238 8.58 -16.96 7.31
C LEU A 238 8.69 -18.32 8.00
N VAL A 239 7.69 -19.18 7.80
CA VAL A 239 7.68 -20.56 8.32
C VAL A 239 7.19 -21.50 7.23
N ALA A 240 8.02 -22.45 6.83
CA ALA A 240 7.63 -23.50 5.90
C ALA A 240 6.84 -24.61 6.61
N GLU A 241 5.99 -25.31 5.88
CA GLU A 241 5.24 -26.47 6.42
C GLU A 241 6.18 -27.52 7.00
N GLY A 242 5.84 -28.01 8.17
CA GLY A 242 6.63 -29.00 8.92
C GLY A 242 7.87 -28.42 9.62
N THR A 243 8.11 -27.11 9.53
CA THR A 243 9.24 -26.43 10.20
C THR A 243 8.77 -25.48 11.30
N GLN A 244 9.70 -24.98 12.09
CA GLN A 244 9.41 -23.98 13.12
C GLN A 244 10.43 -22.83 13.07
N SER A 245 9.99 -21.62 13.37
CA SER A 245 10.84 -20.45 13.48
C SER A 245 10.42 -19.55 14.65
N GLY A 246 11.40 -18.94 15.31
CA GLY A 246 11.18 -18.00 16.42
C GLY A 246 11.95 -16.69 16.23
N ILE A 247 12.40 -16.39 15.01
CA ILE A 247 13.13 -15.17 14.66
C ILE A 247 12.44 -14.51 13.49
N ALA A 248 11.95 -13.31 13.70
CA ALA A 248 11.27 -12.53 12.68
C ALA A 248 12.20 -11.48 12.06
N ILE A 249 11.96 -11.11 10.80
CA ILE A 249 12.74 -10.15 10.03
C ILE A 249 12.04 -8.80 10.07
N LEU A 250 12.73 -7.80 10.57
CA LEU A 250 12.31 -6.41 10.63
C LEU A 250 13.04 -5.63 9.53
N ASN A 251 12.32 -5.30 8.46
CA ASN A 251 12.88 -4.56 7.33
C ASN A 251 13.20 -3.12 7.73
N GLN A 252 14.40 -2.66 7.36
CA GLN A 252 14.87 -1.29 7.57
C GLN A 252 15.45 -0.74 6.27
N PRO A 253 15.49 0.57 6.07
CA PRO A 253 16.20 1.17 4.94
C PRO A 253 17.66 0.71 4.91
N GLY A 254 18.05 -0.02 3.84
CA GLY A 254 19.41 -0.51 3.66
C GLY A 254 19.72 -1.90 4.23
N GLY A 255 18.72 -2.63 4.79
CA GLY A 255 18.92 -4.00 5.26
C GLY A 255 17.85 -4.46 6.25
N VAL A 256 18.22 -5.36 7.15
CA VAL A 256 17.29 -5.99 8.09
C VAL A 256 17.82 -5.98 9.52
N LEU A 257 16.92 -6.05 10.48
CA LEU A 257 17.19 -6.43 11.87
C LEU A 257 16.43 -7.73 12.16
N LEU A 258 17.00 -8.60 12.98
CA LEU A 258 16.33 -9.80 13.42
C LEU A 258 15.66 -9.54 14.78
N GLN A 259 14.38 -9.87 14.89
CA GLN A 259 13.60 -9.79 16.12
C GLN A 259 13.43 -11.19 16.69
N GLU A 260 13.98 -11.44 17.85
CA GLU A 260 13.74 -12.68 18.59
C GLU A 260 12.36 -12.66 19.22
N LEU A 261 11.66 -13.81 19.19
CA LEU A 261 10.36 -13.99 19.79
C LEU A 261 10.48 -14.85 21.08
N PRO A 262 9.64 -14.60 22.10
CA PRO A 262 9.60 -15.43 23.32
C PRO A 262 9.00 -16.83 23.08
N PHE A 263 8.60 -17.12 21.85
CA PHE A 263 8.06 -18.41 21.40
C PHE A 263 8.58 -18.71 20.00
N SER A 264 8.36 -19.93 19.52
CA SER A 264 8.50 -20.28 18.11
C SER A 264 7.16 -20.73 17.55
N ILE A 265 6.97 -20.53 16.24
CA ILE A 265 5.79 -20.94 15.50
C ILE A 265 6.17 -22.10 14.61
N GLU A 266 5.49 -23.24 14.76
CA GLU A 266 5.54 -24.38 13.85
C GLU A 266 4.33 -24.29 12.92
N LEU A 267 4.56 -24.33 11.60
CA LEU A 267 3.50 -24.40 10.63
C LEU A 267 3.15 -25.87 10.34
N LYS A 268 1.94 -26.27 10.68
CA LYS A 268 1.43 -27.62 10.37
C LYS A 268 0.92 -27.71 8.95
N LYS A 269 0.10 -26.75 8.57
CA LYS A 269 -0.50 -26.71 7.24
C LYS A 269 -0.89 -25.29 6.85
N PHE A 270 -0.56 -24.92 5.62
CA PHE A 270 -1.08 -23.73 4.98
C PHE A 270 -2.29 -24.10 4.12
N ILE A 271 -3.36 -23.34 4.21
CA ILE A 271 -4.64 -23.65 3.58
C ILE A 271 -5.00 -22.48 2.67
N VAL A 272 -5.20 -22.78 1.40
CA VAL A 272 -5.73 -21.84 0.41
C VAL A 272 -7.00 -22.40 -0.18
N GLU A 273 -8.08 -21.63 -0.10
CA GLU A 273 -9.31 -21.93 -0.83
C GLU A 273 -9.45 -20.94 -1.99
N TYR A 274 -9.97 -21.43 -3.10
CA TYR A 274 -10.15 -20.61 -4.31
C TYR A 274 -11.63 -20.54 -4.67
N TYR A 275 -12.03 -19.42 -5.26
CA TYR A 275 -13.29 -19.33 -5.98
C TYR A 275 -13.22 -20.14 -7.29
N SER A 276 -14.37 -20.43 -7.90
CA SER A 276 -14.45 -21.06 -9.21
C SER A 276 -13.72 -20.28 -10.33
N THR A 277 -13.47 -18.99 -10.12
CA THR A 277 -12.71 -18.11 -11.01
C THR A 277 -11.19 -18.26 -10.85
N GLY A 278 -10.69 -19.08 -9.92
CA GLY A 278 -9.26 -19.21 -9.61
C GLY A 278 -8.72 -18.13 -8.69
N MET A 279 -9.55 -17.17 -8.25
CA MET A 279 -9.12 -16.15 -7.27
C MET A 279 -9.11 -16.76 -5.86
N PRO A 280 -8.11 -16.40 -5.03
CA PRO A 280 -8.06 -16.81 -3.64
C PRO A 280 -9.29 -16.34 -2.87
N LYS A 281 -9.90 -17.25 -2.11
CA LYS A 281 -11.06 -17.00 -1.25
C LYS A 281 -10.66 -16.91 0.22
N LEU A 282 -9.78 -17.82 0.65
CA LEU A 282 -9.31 -17.91 2.04
C LEU A 282 -7.83 -18.23 2.06
N PHE A 283 -7.11 -17.56 2.96
CA PHE A 283 -5.79 -17.94 3.39
C PHE A 283 -5.81 -18.20 4.89
N ALA A 284 -5.41 -19.39 5.29
CA ALA A 284 -5.35 -19.81 6.69
C ALA A 284 -4.08 -20.63 6.95
N SER A 285 -3.62 -20.62 8.18
CA SER A 285 -2.49 -21.41 8.65
C SER A 285 -2.83 -22.10 9.96
N ASP A 286 -2.74 -23.43 9.98
CA ASP A 286 -2.79 -24.20 11.22
C ASP A 286 -1.38 -24.25 11.82
N ILE A 287 -1.21 -23.66 13.01
CA ILE A 287 0.08 -23.49 13.66
C ILE A 287 0.10 -24.12 15.04
N ILE A 288 1.30 -24.41 15.54
CA ILE A 288 1.55 -24.67 16.95
C ILE A 288 2.53 -23.61 17.46
N ILE A 289 2.12 -22.89 18.50
CA ILE A 289 2.97 -21.94 19.22
C ILE A 289 3.70 -22.72 20.31
N HIS A 290 5.03 -22.74 20.24
CA HIS A 290 5.89 -23.35 21.27
C HIS A 290 6.43 -22.24 22.17
N ASP A 291 5.91 -22.13 23.37
CA ASP A 291 6.36 -21.15 24.36
C ASP A 291 7.74 -21.55 24.90
N LYS A 292 8.73 -20.65 24.80
CA LYS A 292 10.11 -20.95 25.20
C LYS A 292 10.31 -20.97 26.72
N GLU A 293 9.45 -20.27 27.46
CA GLU A 293 9.58 -20.16 28.93
C GLU A 293 8.84 -21.26 29.65
N THR A 294 7.62 -21.60 29.21
CA THR A 294 6.79 -22.63 29.87
C THR A 294 6.93 -24.00 29.22
N GLY A 295 7.43 -24.09 27.99
CA GLY A 295 7.47 -25.32 27.20
C GLY A 295 6.09 -25.76 26.65
N GLU A 296 5.04 -24.96 26.85
CA GLU A 296 3.68 -25.28 26.40
C GLU A 296 3.57 -25.23 24.88
N LYS A 297 2.78 -26.16 24.33
CA LYS A 297 2.45 -26.22 22.89
C LYS A 297 0.99 -25.88 22.70
N ILE A 298 0.76 -24.71 22.09
CA ILE A 298 -0.58 -24.14 21.93
C ILE A 298 -0.97 -24.22 20.46
N PRO A 299 -1.95 -25.08 20.08
CA PRO A 299 -2.47 -25.10 18.73
C PRO A 299 -3.31 -23.84 18.48
N ALA A 300 -3.13 -23.24 17.31
CA ALA A 300 -3.89 -22.08 16.89
C ALA A 300 -4.12 -22.09 15.36
N ARG A 301 -5.16 -21.41 14.93
CA ARG A 301 -5.41 -21.13 13.51
C ARG A 301 -5.36 -19.65 13.26
N VAL A 302 -4.58 -19.25 12.28
CA VAL A 302 -4.43 -17.86 11.86
C VAL A 302 -5.03 -17.70 10.48
N GLU A 303 -5.98 -16.78 10.33
CA GLU A 303 -6.61 -16.45 9.06
C GLU A 303 -6.45 -14.95 8.77
N VAL A 304 -6.68 -14.56 7.52
CA VAL A 304 -6.75 -13.14 7.18
C VAL A 304 -7.85 -12.48 8.01
N ASN A 305 -7.52 -11.40 8.71
CA ASN A 305 -8.37 -10.67 9.68
C ASN A 305 -8.71 -11.42 10.99
N HIS A 306 -8.23 -12.63 11.20
CA HIS A 306 -8.37 -13.38 12.45
C HIS A 306 -6.99 -13.79 12.97
N PRO A 307 -6.25 -12.87 13.62
CA PRO A 307 -4.93 -13.15 14.16
C PRO A 307 -5.00 -14.03 15.42
N ALA A 308 -3.94 -14.80 15.65
CA ALA A 308 -3.70 -15.38 16.96
C ALA A 308 -2.90 -14.41 17.82
N SER A 309 -3.07 -14.50 19.14
CA SER A 309 -2.33 -13.67 20.11
C SER A 309 -1.66 -14.52 21.17
N HIS A 310 -0.37 -14.27 21.43
CA HIS A 310 0.37 -14.94 22.50
C HIS A 310 1.40 -13.98 23.11
N ARG A 311 1.46 -13.90 24.44
CA ARG A 311 2.37 -13.01 25.21
C ARG A 311 2.35 -11.54 24.76
N GLY A 312 1.18 -11.03 24.36
CA GLY A 312 1.03 -9.66 23.87
C GLY A 312 1.62 -9.41 22.47
N ILE A 313 1.91 -10.48 21.74
CA ILE A 313 2.32 -10.44 20.33
C ILE A 313 1.16 -10.98 19.50
N GLU A 314 0.70 -10.18 18.55
CA GLU A 314 -0.32 -10.56 17.57
C GLU A 314 0.38 -11.22 16.36
N ILE A 315 -0.19 -12.32 15.88
CA ILE A 315 0.32 -13.12 14.76
C ILE A 315 -0.72 -13.03 13.64
N TYR A 316 -0.43 -12.26 12.59
CA TYR A 316 -1.32 -12.05 11.44
C TYR A 316 -0.88 -12.91 10.26
N GLN A 317 -1.82 -13.47 9.51
CA GLN A 317 -1.56 -14.01 8.17
C GLN A 317 -1.33 -12.85 7.20
N SER A 318 -0.09 -12.67 6.74
CA SER A 318 0.30 -11.54 5.87
C SER A 318 0.32 -11.95 4.41
N SER A 319 1.10 -12.97 4.09
CA SER A 319 1.27 -13.52 2.75
C SER A 319 1.68 -14.99 2.84
N PHE A 320 1.96 -15.58 1.73
CA PHE A 320 2.57 -16.90 1.62
C PHE A 320 3.75 -16.84 0.65
N ASP A 321 4.63 -17.82 0.74
CA ASP A 321 5.80 -17.95 -0.11
C ASP A 321 6.10 -19.43 -0.32
N ASP A 322 7.12 -19.71 -1.09
CA ASP A 322 7.65 -21.07 -1.26
C ASP A 322 8.48 -21.47 -0.03
N GLY A 323 8.24 -22.66 0.46
CA GLY A 323 8.90 -23.24 1.63
C GLY A 323 10.12 -24.11 1.32
N GLY A 324 10.63 -24.04 0.08
CA GLY A 324 11.69 -24.91 -0.41
C GLY A 324 11.15 -26.06 -1.25
N SER A 325 10.21 -25.75 -2.15
CA SER A 325 9.66 -26.71 -3.11
C SER A 325 10.76 -27.33 -3.98
N SER A 326 10.66 -28.62 -4.26
CA SER A 326 11.55 -29.26 -5.21
C SER A 326 11.00 -29.12 -6.62
N VAL A 327 11.89 -28.84 -7.59
CA VAL A 327 11.54 -28.68 -9.00
C VAL A 327 12.42 -29.58 -9.85
N THR A 328 11.81 -30.19 -10.87
CA THR A 328 12.52 -30.92 -11.92
C THR A 328 12.41 -30.10 -13.20
N LEU A 329 13.55 -29.62 -13.69
CA LEU A 329 13.64 -28.82 -14.90
C LEU A 329 14.26 -29.63 -16.04
N LYS A 330 13.70 -29.49 -17.24
CA LYS A 330 14.33 -29.95 -18.48
C LYS A 330 15.15 -28.79 -19.03
N ALA A 331 16.44 -28.92 -18.98
CA ALA A 331 17.38 -27.97 -19.57
C ALA A 331 17.43 -28.18 -21.10
N ILE A 332 17.14 -27.12 -21.83
CA ILE A 332 17.08 -27.09 -23.28
C ILE A 332 18.22 -26.22 -23.78
N PRO A 333 19.30 -26.84 -24.34
CA PRO A 333 20.42 -26.08 -24.88
C PRO A 333 19.97 -25.17 -26.03
N MET A 334 20.35 -23.91 -25.98
CA MET A 334 20.08 -22.97 -27.05
C MET A 334 21.08 -23.06 -28.20
N ALA A 335 22.16 -23.81 -28.04
CA ALA A 335 23.06 -24.21 -29.15
C ALA A 335 22.50 -25.45 -29.84
N ALA A 336 22.58 -25.48 -31.18
CA ALA A 336 21.85 -26.40 -32.04
C ALA A 336 22.24 -27.90 -31.91
N ALA A 337 23.37 -28.23 -31.30
CA ALA A 337 23.95 -29.61 -31.34
C ALA A 337 23.82 -30.39 -30.01
N SER A 338 23.34 -29.75 -28.93
CA SER A 338 23.32 -30.38 -27.60
C SER A 338 21.96 -31.00 -27.26
N LYS A 339 21.98 -32.14 -26.57
CA LYS A 339 20.76 -32.84 -26.16
C LYS A 339 20.19 -32.23 -24.88
N PRO A 340 18.87 -32.14 -24.74
CA PRO A 340 18.22 -31.78 -23.48
C PRO A 340 18.57 -32.76 -22.35
N PHE A 341 18.67 -32.26 -21.11
CA PHE A 341 18.91 -33.08 -19.91
C PHE A 341 18.03 -32.58 -18.76
N GLU A 342 17.85 -33.41 -17.73
CA GLU A 342 17.06 -33.05 -16.56
C GLU A 342 17.95 -32.60 -15.41
N ILE A 343 17.51 -31.63 -14.67
CA ILE A 343 18.15 -31.13 -13.46
C ILE A 343 17.10 -30.98 -12.36
N GLN A 344 17.48 -31.38 -11.16
CA GLN A 344 16.64 -31.21 -9.97
C GLN A 344 17.23 -30.13 -9.07
N GLY A 345 16.36 -29.33 -8.47
CA GLY A 345 16.75 -28.29 -7.55
C GLY A 345 15.66 -27.99 -6.53
N THR A 346 16.03 -27.22 -5.53
CA THR A 346 15.10 -26.75 -4.49
C THR A 346 14.99 -25.24 -4.57
N ILE A 347 13.79 -24.71 -4.50
CA ILE A 347 13.58 -23.25 -4.48
C ILE A 347 14.33 -22.64 -3.30
N GLY A 348 15.05 -21.55 -3.56
CA GLY A 348 15.99 -20.93 -2.62
C GLY A 348 17.41 -21.53 -2.66
N GLY A 349 17.61 -22.65 -3.37
CA GLY A 349 18.92 -23.28 -3.57
C GLY A 349 19.56 -22.92 -4.92
N SER A 350 20.71 -23.54 -5.20
CA SER A 350 21.44 -23.36 -6.46
C SER A 350 22.06 -24.65 -6.94
N SER A 351 22.28 -24.74 -8.27
CA SER A 351 22.98 -25.83 -8.92
C SER A 351 24.09 -25.29 -9.82
N GLN A 352 25.23 -25.95 -9.83
CA GLN A 352 26.33 -25.62 -10.73
C GLN A 352 26.12 -26.28 -12.09
N LEU A 353 26.25 -25.51 -13.16
CA LEU A 353 26.15 -25.95 -14.54
C LEU A 353 27.50 -25.74 -15.24
N THR A 354 27.88 -26.66 -16.05
CA THR A 354 29.10 -26.54 -16.87
C THR A 354 28.71 -26.71 -18.34
N ASN A 355 29.01 -25.69 -19.13
CA ASN A 355 28.80 -25.71 -20.59
C ASN A 355 30.11 -25.95 -21.29
N GLY A 356 30.23 -27.10 -21.96
CA GLY A 356 31.47 -27.54 -22.66
C GLY A 356 32.29 -28.52 -21.84
N GLN A 357 33.40 -28.99 -22.45
CA GLN A 357 34.36 -29.92 -21.85
C GLN A 357 35.75 -29.29 -21.87
N GLY A 358 36.56 -29.54 -20.83
CA GLY A 358 37.95 -29.09 -20.73
C GLY A 358 38.12 -27.73 -20.01
N GLU A 359 39.36 -27.18 -20.08
CA GLU A 359 39.72 -25.94 -19.37
C GLU A 359 39.00 -24.67 -19.83
N GLY A 360 38.32 -24.71 -20.99
CA GLY A 360 37.48 -23.60 -21.50
C GLY A 360 35.99 -23.73 -21.20
N ALA A 361 35.59 -24.68 -20.36
CA ALA A 361 34.18 -24.87 -20.03
C ALA A 361 33.61 -23.69 -19.20
N GLU A 362 32.55 -23.08 -19.69
CA GLU A 362 31.85 -22.02 -18.98
C GLU A 362 31.11 -22.58 -17.77
N LYS A 363 31.46 -22.10 -16.58
CA LYS A 363 30.77 -22.43 -15.34
C LYS A 363 29.68 -21.40 -15.07
N MET A 364 28.48 -21.86 -14.80
CA MET A 364 27.33 -21.03 -14.46
C MET A 364 26.65 -21.57 -13.20
N THR A 365 26.05 -20.69 -12.45
CA THR A 365 25.23 -21.04 -11.29
C THR A 365 23.76 -20.79 -11.61
N LEU A 366 22.95 -21.84 -11.57
CA LEU A 366 21.50 -21.75 -11.65
C LEU A 366 20.95 -21.59 -10.24
N GLU A 367 20.38 -20.43 -9.95
CA GLU A 367 19.73 -20.11 -8.66
C GLU A 367 18.22 -20.23 -8.84
N TYR A 368 17.55 -21.11 -8.09
CA TYR A 368 16.10 -21.30 -8.12
C TYR A 368 15.44 -20.27 -7.23
N THR A 369 14.69 -19.31 -7.80
CA THR A 369 14.23 -18.15 -7.03
C THR A 369 12.78 -18.25 -6.58
N ALA A 370 11.87 -18.78 -7.40
CA ALA A 370 10.47 -18.94 -7.01
C ALA A 370 9.76 -20.01 -7.85
N LEU A 371 8.81 -20.69 -7.21
CA LEU A 371 7.79 -21.53 -7.85
C LEU A 371 6.41 -20.91 -7.56
N ARG A 372 5.64 -20.65 -8.60
CA ARG A 372 4.24 -20.24 -8.47
C ARG A 372 3.36 -21.27 -9.14
N VAL A 373 2.53 -21.95 -8.34
CA VAL A 373 1.63 -23.00 -8.85
C VAL A 373 0.44 -22.43 -9.59
N ILE A 374 -0.01 -21.24 -9.19
CA ILE A 374 -1.15 -20.54 -9.78
C ILE A 374 -0.72 -19.16 -10.22
N ASN A 375 -0.92 -18.87 -11.52
CA ASN A 375 -0.69 -17.56 -12.11
C ASN A 375 -1.97 -17.09 -12.79
N VAL A 376 -2.59 -16.05 -12.25
CA VAL A 376 -3.80 -15.44 -12.80
C VAL A 376 -3.43 -14.23 -13.62
N GLU A 377 -3.54 -14.35 -14.94
CA GLU A 377 -3.20 -13.30 -15.89
C GLU A 377 -4.46 -12.64 -16.48
N ASN A 378 -4.36 -11.37 -16.86
CA ASN A 378 -5.46 -10.62 -17.44
C ASN A 378 -5.33 -10.60 -18.97
N PHE A 379 -6.27 -11.24 -19.67
CA PHE A 379 -6.32 -11.31 -21.12
C PHE A 379 -7.25 -10.26 -21.77
N ALA A 380 -7.83 -9.35 -21.01
CA ALA A 380 -8.65 -8.29 -21.58
C ALA A 380 -7.83 -7.43 -22.57
N SER A 381 -8.45 -7.00 -23.67
CA SER A 381 -7.83 -6.18 -24.70
C SER A 381 -7.17 -4.94 -24.10
N GLY A 382 -5.84 -4.86 -24.13
CA GLY A 382 -5.03 -3.82 -23.51
C GLY A 382 -4.35 -4.23 -22.18
N GLY A 383 -4.58 -5.45 -21.68
CA GLY A 383 -3.88 -6.01 -20.53
C GLY A 383 -2.46 -6.43 -20.90
N SER A 384 -1.46 -5.94 -20.15
CA SER A 384 -0.09 -6.44 -20.25
C SER A 384 -0.03 -7.86 -19.70
N MET A 385 0.48 -8.79 -20.50
CA MET A 385 0.76 -10.15 -20.06
C MET A 385 2.08 -10.17 -19.27
N GLY A 386 1.97 -10.65 -18.03
CA GLY A 386 3.11 -10.84 -17.14
C GLY A 386 3.09 -9.93 -15.92
N SER A 387 3.64 -10.40 -14.82
CA SER A 387 3.81 -9.67 -13.57
C SER A 387 4.78 -8.45 -13.67
N GLY A 388 5.27 -8.16 -14.85
CA GLY A 388 5.99 -6.95 -15.19
C GLY A 388 5.03 -5.94 -15.79
N ALA A 389 4.46 -5.06 -14.96
CA ALA A 389 3.66 -3.95 -15.44
C ALA A 389 4.38 -3.20 -16.56
N ASP A 390 3.66 -2.92 -17.65
CA ASP A 390 4.14 -1.96 -18.64
C ASP A 390 4.24 -0.60 -17.95
N VAL A 391 5.46 -0.21 -17.61
CA VAL A 391 5.81 0.98 -16.83
C VAL A 391 5.33 2.27 -17.50
N ARG A 392 4.87 2.22 -18.76
CA ARG A 392 4.58 3.39 -19.60
C ARG A 392 3.16 3.93 -19.50
N LYS A 393 2.25 3.29 -18.79
CA LYS A 393 0.86 3.73 -18.64
C LYS A 393 0.39 3.63 -17.19
N VAL A 394 0.92 4.49 -16.35
CA VAL A 394 0.28 4.76 -15.05
C VAL A 394 -0.75 5.85 -15.26
N ASP A 395 -1.99 5.47 -15.43
CA ASP A 395 -3.10 6.39 -15.26
C ASP A 395 -3.30 6.61 -13.75
N LEU A 396 -3.06 7.85 -13.30
CA LEU A 396 -3.22 8.23 -11.90
C LEU A 396 -4.67 7.96 -11.41
N HIS A 397 -5.66 8.13 -12.29
CA HIS A 397 -7.06 7.80 -12.00
C HIS A 397 -7.24 6.30 -11.76
N GLN A 398 -6.65 5.45 -12.58
CA GLN A 398 -6.74 4.00 -12.44
C GLN A 398 -6.01 3.49 -11.18
N ALA A 399 -4.90 4.13 -10.80
CA ALA A 399 -4.19 3.82 -9.56
C ALA A 399 -4.98 4.25 -8.30
N ILE A 400 -5.71 5.34 -8.38
CA ILE A 400 -6.60 5.82 -7.31
C ILE A 400 -7.85 4.93 -7.23
N ASP A 401 -8.48 4.60 -8.36
CA ASP A 401 -9.70 3.78 -8.44
C ASP A 401 -9.49 2.35 -7.92
N THR A 402 -8.33 1.76 -8.17
CA THR A 402 -7.99 0.44 -7.62
C THR A 402 -7.84 0.44 -6.10
N ARG A 403 -7.71 1.60 -5.46
CA ARG A 403 -7.50 1.73 -4.00
C ARG A 403 -8.66 2.32 -3.24
N LEU A 404 -9.56 3.03 -3.89
CA LEU A 404 -10.75 3.60 -3.25
C LEU A 404 -11.82 2.56 -2.85
N GLY A 405 -11.47 1.26 -2.92
CA GLY A 405 -12.29 0.17 -2.43
C GLY A 405 -13.51 -0.18 -3.30
N ALA A 406 -14.33 -1.10 -2.81
CA ALA A 406 -15.45 -1.70 -3.52
C ALA A 406 -16.59 -0.73 -3.93
N ALA A 407 -16.54 0.52 -3.51
CA ALA A 407 -17.58 1.53 -3.79
C ALA A 407 -17.45 2.20 -5.16
N ASN A 408 -16.29 2.12 -5.82
CA ASN A 408 -16.04 2.77 -7.11
C ASN A 408 -15.50 1.76 -8.13
N LYS A 409 -16.28 0.70 -8.38
CA LYS A 409 -15.99 -0.24 -9.47
C LYS A 409 -16.33 0.41 -10.81
N THR A 410 -15.38 1.10 -11.41
CA THR A 410 -15.35 1.18 -12.87
C THR A 410 -15.16 -0.23 -13.39
N VAL A 411 -16.14 -0.72 -14.15
CA VAL A 411 -16.15 -2.05 -14.74
C VAL A 411 -15.11 -2.06 -15.87
N THR A 412 -13.84 -2.18 -15.54
CA THR A 412 -12.83 -2.70 -16.45
C THR A 412 -13.13 -4.19 -16.57
N GLN A 413 -13.60 -4.64 -17.71
CA GLN A 413 -13.76 -6.07 -18.00
C GLN A 413 -12.39 -6.70 -17.88
N LYS A 414 -12.11 -7.34 -16.73
CA LYS A 414 -10.92 -8.16 -16.53
C LYS A 414 -11.27 -9.57 -16.93
N GLU A 415 -10.60 -10.07 -17.95
CA GLU A 415 -10.67 -11.47 -18.31
C GLU A 415 -9.53 -12.22 -17.62
N LEU A 416 -9.75 -12.63 -16.38
CA LEU A 416 -8.76 -13.31 -15.56
C LEU A 416 -8.77 -14.81 -15.84
N ARG A 417 -7.61 -15.36 -16.24
CA ARG A 417 -7.42 -16.80 -16.47
C ARG A 417 -6.19 -17.28 -15.70
N ASN A 418 -6.32 -18.46 -15.07
CA ASN A 418 -5.18 -19.15 -14.52
C ASN A 418 -4.42 -19.86 -15.66
N VAL A 419 -3.15 -19.51 -15.83
CA VAL A 419 -2.27 -20.07 -16.87
C VAL A 419 -1.37 -21.18 -16.37
N GLY A 420 -1.58 -21.64 -15.13
CA GLY A 420 -0.85 -22.76 -14.55
C GLY A 420 0.46 -22.37 -13.85
N PRO A 421 1.31 -23.36 -13.54
CA PRO A 421 2.55 -23.15 -12.80
C PRO A 421 3.59 -22.37 -13.58
N SER A 422 4.45 -21.64 -12.85
CA SER A 422 5.65 -20.98 -13.41
C SER A 422 6.84 -21.13 -12.46
N VAL A 423 8.04 -21.14 -13.02
CA VAL A 423 9.30 -21.13 -12.29
C VAL A 423 10.09 -19.88 -12.62
N SER A 424 10.66 -19.25 -11.59
CA SER A 424 11.64 -18.17 -11.73
C SER A 424 13.01 -18.65 -11.30
N TYR A 425 14.04 -18.27 -12.04
CA TYR A 425 15.42 -18.63 -11.74
C TYR A 425 16.38 -17.53 -12.20
N LYS A 426 17.60 -17.56 -11.68
CA LYS A 426 18.71 -16.71 -12.13
C LYS A 426 19.83 -17.59 -12.68
N LEU A 427 20.41 -17.17 -13.78
CA LEU A 427 21.64 -17.71 -14.31
C LEU A 427 22.74 -16.71 -14.05
N ARG A 428 23.70 -17.11 -13.22
CA ARG A 428 24.89 -16.33 -12.88
C ARG A 428 26.09 -16.89 -13.56
N ASP A 429 26.84 -16.06 -14.26
CA ASP A 429 28.09 -16.40 -14.89
C ASP A 429 29.28 -16.36 -13.91
N ALA A 430 30.44 -16.75 -14.39
CA ALA A 430 31.68 -16.75 -13.61
C ALA A 430 32.15 -15.35 -13.20
N SER A 431 31.67 -14.29 -13.86
CA SER A 431 31.96 -12.88 -13.50
C SER A 431 31.04 -12.36 -12.41
N GLY A 432 30.03 -13.14 -12.00
CA GLY A 432 29.03 -12.75 -10.99
C GLY A 432 27.82 -12.02 -11.56
N GLN A 433 27.76 -11.75 -12.88
CA GLN A 433 26.57 -11.17 -13.50
C GLN A 433 25.44 -12.19 -13.57
N ALA A 434 24.23 -11.78 -13.20
CA ALA A 434 23.06 -12.64 -13.20
C ALA A 434 21.95 -12.04 -14.05
N ARG A 435 21.30 -12.88 -14.85
CA ARG A 435 20.05 -12.56 -15.52
C ARG A 435 18.92 -13.33 -14.90
N GLU A 436 17.73 -12.72 -14.88
CA GLU A 436 16.55 -13.34 -14.31
C GLU A 436 15.64 -13.90 -15.40
N PHE A 437 15.10 -15.08 -15.14
CA PHE A 437 14.23 -15.82 -16.05
C PHE A 437 12.92 -16.15 -15.36
N HIS A 438 11.82 -16.19 -16.15
CA HIS A 438 10.49 -16.56 -15.68
C HIS A 438 9.79 -17.38 -16.77
N ASN A 439 9.57 -18.66 -16.51
CA ASN A 439 9.04 -19.58 -17.49
C ASN A 439 7.74 -20.23 -16.99
N TYR A 440 6.72 -20.24 -17.84
CA TYR A 440 5.47 -20.94 -17.57
C TYR A 440 5.62 -22.43 -17.92
N MET A 441 5.03 -23.29 -17.08
CA MET A 441 5.07 -24.73 -17.26
C MET A 441 4.17 -25.19 -18.40
N LEU A 442 3.00 -24.58 -18.52
CA LEU A 442 1.98 -24.95 -19.50
C LEU A 442 1.96 -23.92 -20.65
N PRO A 443 1.62 -24.38 -21.86
CA PRO A 443 1.42 -23.46 -22.98
C PRO A 443 0.22 -22.55 -22.73
N VAL A 444 0.39 -21.29 -23.09
CA VAL A 444 -0.60 -20.23 -22.88
C VAL A 444 -1.16 -19.78 -24.22
N LYS A 445 -2.49 -19.72 -24.34
CA LYS A 445 -3.15 -19.15 -25.51
C LYS A 445 -3.21 -17.63 -25.35
N THR A 446 -2.33 -16.92 -26.04
CA THR A 446 -2.14 -15.46 -25.89
C THR A 446 -3.11 -14.66 -26.75
N ASP A 447 -3.64 -15.23 -27.81
CA ASP A 447 -4.60 -14.62 -28.72
C ASP A 447 -5.93 -15.37 -28.62
N PRO A 448 -7.06 -14.67 -28.47
CA PRO A 448 -8.39 -15.29 -28.44
C PRO A 448 -8.82 -15.92 -29.77
N ALA A 449 -8.15 -15.62 -30.89
CA ALA A 449 -8.47 -16.19 -32.18
C ALA A 449 -8.42 -17.73 -32.11
N GLU A 450 -9.44 -18.37 -32.70
CA GLU A 450 -9.63 -19.84 -32.56
C GLU A 450 -8.43 -20.62 -33.11
N ASP A 451 -7.84 -20.16 -34.20
CA ASP A 451 -6.72 -20.80 -34.90
C ASP A 451 -5.33 -20.38 -34.39
N SER A 452 -5.26 -19.45 -33.43
CA SER A 452 -3.98 -19.03 -32.84
C SER A 452 -3.39 -20.15 -31.97
N PRO A 453 -2.11 -20.54 -32.19
CA PRO A 453 -1.48 -21.59 -31.41
C PRO A 453 -1.26 -21.15 -29.98
N ALA A 454 -1.38 -22.08 -29.03
CA ALA A 454 -0.85 -21.87 -27.70
C ALA A 454 0.69 -21.82 -27.76
N VAL A 455 1.30 -21.06 -26.87
CA VAL A 455 2.76 -20.85 -26.85
C VAL A 455 3.34 -21.14 -25.47
N TYR A 456 4.52 -21.75 -25.43
CA TYR A 456 5.35 -21.75 -24.25
C TYR A 456 6.00 -20.37 -24.11
N LEU A 457 5.93 -19.81 -22.90
CA LEU A 457 6.44 -18.49 -22.58
C LEU A 457 7.71 -18.62 -21.74
N MET A 458 8.84 -18.21 -22.31
CA MET A 458 10.15 -18.21 -21.65
C MET A 458 10.63 -16.75 -21.51
N GLY A 459 10.48 -16.19 -20.33
CA GLY A 459 10.80 -14.80 -20.04
C GLY A 459 12.25 -14.61 -19.61
N VAL A 460 12.84 -13.51 -20.02
CA VAL A 460 14.17 -13.07 -19.60
C VAL A 460 14.19 -11.58 -19.34
N ARG A 461 14.92 -11.14 -18.32
CA ARG A 461 15.25 -9.73 -18.10
C ARG A 461 16.70 -9.58 -17.65
N GLU A 462 17.31 -8.46 -18.04
CA GLU A 462 18.72 -8.18 -17.71
C GLU A 462 18.86 -7.54 -16.32
N THR A 463 17.89 -6.74 -15.92
CA THR A 463 17.88 -6.06 -14.61
C THR A 463 16.54 -6.24 -13.92
N PRO A 464 16.48 -6.22 -12.58
CA PRO A 464 15.22 -6.32 -11.84
C PRO A 464 14.18 -5.22 -12.17
N ALA A 465 14.64 -4.09 -12.71
CA ALA A 465 13.79 -2.98 -13.11
C ALA A 465 13.27 -3.09 -14.56
N ALA A 466 13.84 -3.99 -15.37
CA ALA A 466 13.41 -4.19 -16.75
C ALA A 466 12.20 -5.12 -16.82
N PRO A 467 11.25 -4.90 -17.74
CA PRO A 467 10.18 -5.85 -17.99
C PRO A 467 10.73 -7.16 -18.56
N PHE A 468 10.03 -8.27 -18.31
CA PHE A 468 10.37 -9.53 -18.94
C PHE A 468 10.07 -9.49 -20.45
N GLN A 469 11.03 -9.92 -21.23
CA GLN A 469 10.86 -10.20 -22.66
C GLN A 469 10.62 -11.69 -22.82
N TYR A 470 9.52 -12.07 -23.49
CA TYR A 470 9.14 -13.46 -23.63
C TYR A 470 9.46 -14.01 -25.01
N LEU A 471 10.25 -15.06 -25.05
CA LEU A 471 10.35 -15.96 -26.19
C LEU A 471 9.07 -16.82 -26.20
N ARG A 472 8.32 -16.78 -27.31
CA ARG A 472 7.01 -17.44 -27.47
C ARG A 472 7.16 -18.62 -28.43
N ILE A 473 7.31 -19.83 -27.90
CA ILE A 473 7.50 -21.04 -28.71
C ILE A 473 6.14 -21.70 -28.92
N PRO A 474 5.64 -21.84 -30.18
CA PRO A 474 4.33 -22.46 -30.42
C PRO A 474 4.37 -23.96 -30.11
N VAL A 475 3.27 -24.44 -29.57
CA VAL A 475 3.06 -25.85 -29.29
C VAL A 475 2.92 -26.61 -30.59
N ASP A 476 3.72 -27.68 -30.75
CA ASP A 476 3.63 -28.54 -31.89
C ASP A 476 2.45 -29.53 -31.84
N ALA A 477 2.25 -30.30 -32.92
CA ALA A 477 1.17 -31.27 -33.02
C ALA A 477 1.28 -32.41 -31.98
N GLU A 478 2.45 -32.60 -31.40
CA GLU A 478 2.77 -33.57 -30.37
C GLU A 478 2.59 -33.02 -28.94
N GLY A 479 2.21 -31.74 -28.81
CA GLY A 479 2.00 -31.06 -27.53
C GLY A 479 3.26 -30.52 -26.87
N GLY A 480 4.40 -30.49 -27.57
CA GLY A 480 5.69 -30.05 -27.09
C GLY A 480 6.28 -28.88 -27.87
N MET A 481 7.59 -28.65 -27.69
CA MET A 481 8.37 -27.67 -28.42
C MET A 481 9.48 -28.32 -29.31
N GLU A 482 9.40 -29.64 -29.48
CA GLU A 482 10.44 -30.41 -30.17
C GLU A 482 10.58 -30.01 -31.66
N THR A 483 9.47 -29.62 -32.30
CA THR A 483 9.47 -29.13 -33.69
C THR A 483 10.28 -27.82 -33.81
N PHE A 484 10.14 -26.91 -32.83
CA PHE A 484 10.93 -25.68 -32.77
C PHE A 484 12.43 -25.99 -32.65
N LEU A 485 12.81 -26.92 -31.77
CA LEU A 485 14.21 -27.26 -31.53
C LEU A 485 14.84 -27.89 -32.76
N ARG A 486 14.11 -28.83 -33.41
CA ARG A 486 14.60 -29.48 -34.66
C ARG A 486 14.75 -28.48 -35.80
N LEU A 487 13.74 -27.61 -35.98
CA LEU A 487 13.76 -26.60 -37.03
C LEU A 487 14.90 -25.60 -36.82
N ARG A 488 15.15 -25.20 -35.58
CA ARG A 488 16.27 -24.32 -35.23
C ARG A 488 17.62 -24.97 -35.52
N ALA A 489 17.76 -26.24 -35.15
CA ALA A 489 18.95 -27.02 -35.47
C ALA A 489 19.18 -27.18 -36.99
N ALA A 490 18.10 -27.44 -37.73
CA ALA A 490 18.15 -27.55 -39.19
C ALA A 490 18.46 -26.21 -39.87
N LEU A 491 17.93 -25.11 -39.35
CA LEU A 491 18.23 -23.78 -39.84
C LEU A 491 19.67 -23.39 -39.63
N ALA A 492 20.31 -23.83 -38.55
CA ALA A 492 21.74 -23.64 -38.31
C ALA A 492 22.65 -24.50 -39.21
N ASN A 493 22.11 -25.52 -39.90
CA ASN A 493 22.88 -26.44 -40.75
C ASN A 493 22.76 -26.03 -42.22
N PRO A 494 23.88 -25.58 -42.90
CA PRO A 494 23.87 -25.13 -44.29
C PRO A 494 23.37 -26.22 -45.28
N ALA A 495 23.76 -27.47 -45.08
CA ALA A 495 23.35 -28.57 -45.95
C ALA A 495 21.83 -28.82 -45.91
N GLN A 496 21.23 -28.72 -44.72
CA GLN A 496 19.78 -28.87 -44.59
C GLN A 496 19.02 -27.69 -45.21
N ARG A 497 19.52 -26.46 -45.04
CA ARG A 497 18.95 -25.29 -45.75
C ARG A 497 18.98 -25.46 -47.26
N GLU A 498 20.12 -25.91 -47.84
CA GLU A 498 20.23 -26.14 -49.27
C GLU A 498 19.22 -27.17 -49.79
N LEU A 499 19.01 -28.26 -49.05
CA LEU A 499 18.00 -29.25 -49.39
C LEU A 499 16.59 -28.68 -49.34
N ALA A 500 16.27 -27.86 -48.32
CA ALA A 500 14.97 -27.20 -48.22
C ALA A 500 14.75 -26.21 -49.37
N VAL A 501 15.78 -25.45 -49.74
CA VAL A 501 15.72 -24.50 -50.87
C VAL A 501 15.41 -25.25 -52.18
N LYS A 502 16.08 -26.36 -52.44
CA LYS A 502 15.84 -27.19 -53.64
C LYS A 502 14.42 -27.75 -53.66
N ARG A 503 13.93 -28.23 -52.50
CA ARG A 503 12.60 -28.79 -52.36
C ARG A 503 11.54 -27.70 -52.57
N TYR A 504 11.67 -26.56 -51.92
CA TYR A 504 10.79 -25.44 -52.06
C TYR A 504 10.73 -24.91 -53.52
N ALA A 505 11.87 -24.67 -54.14
CA ALA A 505 11.93 -24.19 -55.51
C ALA A 505 11.26 -25.16 -56.53
N SER A 506 11.47 -26.49 -56.33
CA SER A 506 10.88 -27.52 -57.19
C SER A 506 9.33 -27.65 -57.03
N GLN A 507 8.80 -27.30 -55.85
CA GLN A 507 7.35 -27.34 -55.59
C GLN A 507 6.65 -26.03 -56.06
N ALA A 508 7.34 -24.89 -55.88
CA ALA A 508 6.79 -23.58 -56.21
C ALA A 508 6.78 -23.30 -57.74
N ILE A 509 7.74 -23.83 -58.47
CA ILE A 509 7.88 -23.63 -59.88
C ILE A 509 7.96 -25.01 -60.56
N GLY A 510 7.04 -25.28 -61.49
CA GLY A 510 7.08 -26.54 -62.24
C GLY A 510 8.38 -26.74 -63.00
N ARG A 511 8.79 -28.00 -63.18
CA ARG A 511 10.04 -28.42 -63.82
C ARG A 511 10.26 -27.87 -65.22
N GLU A 512 9.23 -27.26 -65.82
CA GLU A 512 9.23 -26.71 -67.17
C GLU A 512 9.94 -25.33 -67.30
N ARG A 513 10.32 -24.70 -66.15
CA ARG A 513 10.95 -23.36 -66.11
C ARG A 513 12.22 -23.35 -65.24
N PRO A 514 13.34 -23.96 -65.74
CA PRO A 514 14.56 -24.15 -64.93
C PRO A 514 15.24 -22.87 -64.53
N GLU A 515 15.19 -21.80 -65.35
CA GLU A 515 15.80 -20.49 -65.02
C GLU A 515 15.10 -19.80 -63.85
N LEU A 516 13.76 -19.78 -63.84
CA LEU A 516 12.97 -19.21 -62.74
C LEU A 516 13.18 -20.00 -61.44
N MET A 517 13.31 -21.32 -61.58
CA MET A 517 13.60 -22.20 -60.44
C MET A 517 14.99 -21.88 -59.81
N GLN A 518 16.01 -21.64 -60.65
CA GLN A 518 17.36 -21.24 -60.16
C GLN A 518 17.32 -19.85 -59.50
N GLN A 519 16.59 -18.88 -60.05
CA GLN A 519 16.44 -17.54 -59.49
C GLN A 519 15.72 -17.59 -58.14
N LEU A 520 14.63 -18.38 -58.05
CA LEU A 520 13.92 -18.58 -56.78
C LEU A 520 14.81 -19.29 -55.74
N ALA A 521 15.53 -20.31 -56.16
CA ALA A 521 16.47 -21.02 -55.26
C ALA A 521 17.57 -20.08 -54.72
N ALA A 522 18.15 -19.24 -55.57
CA ALA A 522 19.17 -18.27 -55.15
C ALA A 522 18.59 -17.22 -54.17
N SER A 523 17.41 -16.69 -54.42
CA SER A 523 16.72 -15.73 -53.55
C SER A 523 16.34 -16.39 -52.21
N THR A 524 15.87 -17.63 -52.25
CA THR A 524 15.50 -18.41 -51.05
C THR A 524 16.72 -18.75 -50.21
N SER A 525 17.82 -19.15 -50.82
CA SER A 525 19.10 -19.43 -50.14
C SER A 525 19.60 -18.19 -49.41
N ARG A 526 19.56 -17.03 -50.07
CA ARG A 526 19.97 -15.78 -49.46
C ARG A 526 19.05 -15.36 -48.28
N ALA A 527 17.74 -15.51 -48.44
CA ALA A 527 16.77 -15.21 -47.37
C ALA A 527 17.00 -16.09 -46.13
N LEU A 528 17.23 -17.41 -46.33
CA LEU A 528 17.51 -18.32 -45.22
C LEU A 528 18.88 -18.06 -44.57
N ALA A 529 19.92 -17.72 -45.36
CA ALA A 529 21.25 -17.37 -44.85
C ALA A 529 21.21 -16.09 -44.00
N LEU A 530 20.53 -15.02 -44.48
CA LEU A 530 20.28 -13.81 -43.71
C LEU A 530 19.52 -14.09 -42.42
N PHE A 531 18.43 -14.86 -42.52
CA PHE A 531 17.64 -15.24 -41.38
C PHE A 531 18.42 -16.07 -40.36
N ALA A 532 19.32 -16.93 -40.81
CA ALA A 532 20.23 -17.71 -39.95
C ALA A 532 21.40 -16.88 -39.39
N GLY A 533 21.65 -15.67 -39.88
CA GLY A 533 22.73 -14.79 -39.41
C GLY A 533 24.09 -15.08 -40.04
N GLU A 534 24.19 -15.78 -41.21
CA GLU A 534 25.45 -16.16 -41.85
C GLU A 534 26.07 -15.05 -42.74
N ASP A 535 25.23 -14.21 -43.36
CA ASP A 535 25.69 -13.17 -44.31
C ASP A 535 26.26 -11.89 -43.66
N ALA A 536 26.35 -11.85 -42.35
CA ALA A 536 26.89 -10.71 -41.58
C ALA A 536 28.42 -10.81 -41.33
N GLY A 537 29.17 -11.37 -42.30
CA GLY A 537 30.63 -11.26 -42.39
C GLY A 537 31.42 -11.74 -41.16
N GLY A 538 31.29 -13.02 -40.78
CA GLY A 538 32.22 -13.61 -39.79
C GLY A 538 31.65 -14.83 -39.09
N ALA A 539 32.41 -15.89 -39.12
CA ALA A 539 32.32 -17.15 -38.42
C ALA A 539 31.25 -17.28 -37.33
N ALA A 540 30.48 -18.37 -37.37
CA ALA A 540 29.65 -18.86 -36.29
C ALA A 540 30.44 -18.82 -34.96
N GLY A 541 30.40 -17.68 -34.29
CA GLY A 541 31.09 -17.42 -33.05
C GLY A 541 30.19 -17.73 -31.88
N SER A 542 30.60 -18.66 -31.06
CA SER A 542 30.16 -18.99 -29.72
C SER A 542 29.42 -17.86 -29.03
N SER A 543 28.28 -18.19 -28.43
CA SER A 543 27.50 -17.34 -27.54
C SER A 543 28.32 -16.92 -26.32
N GLY A 544 29.16 -15.89 -26.49
CA GLY A 544 29.84 -15.26 -25.36
C GLY A 544 28.92 -14.30 -24.62
N ILE A 545 28.87 -14.42 -23.33
CA ILE A 545 28.14 -13.54 -22.40
C ILE A 545 28.73 -12.11 -22.30
N ALA A 546 29.77 -11.82 -23.05
CA ALA A 546 30.49 -10.55 -23.01
C ALA A 546 30.30 -9.71 -24.28
N GLY A 547 29.43 -8.69 -24.17
CA GLY A 547 29.58 -7.34 -24.76
C GLY A 547 29.87 -7.12 -26.24
N LYS A 548 29.86 -8.15 -27.13
CA LYS A 548 29.96 -7.92 -28.56
C LYS A 548 28.59 -7.77 -29.20
N PRO A 549 28.40 -6.80 -30.10
CA PRO A 549 27.14 -6.69 -30.84
C PRO A 549 26.91 -8.02 -31.56
N LYS A 550 25.80 -8.70 -31.25
CA LYS A 550 25.31 -9.86 -32.00
C LYS A 550 25.12 -9.43 -33.45
N THR A 551 25.69 -10.18 -34.38
CA THR A 551 25.35 -10.06 -35.81
C THR A 551 23.84 -10.14 -35.95
N ALA A 552 23.25 -9.22 -36.68
CA ALA A 552 21.82 -9.23 -36.93
C ALA A 552 21.40 -10.57 -37.53
N ALA A 553 20.40 -11.21 -36.94
CA ALA A 553 19.82 -12.47 -37.40
C ALA A 553 18.31 -12.40 -37.32
N GLY A 554 17.60 -13.38 -37.85
CA GLY A 554 16.16 -13.40 -37.83
C GLY A 554 15.53 -12.31 -38.72
N LEU A 555 14.36 -11.82 -38.34
CA LEU A 555 13.64 -10.76 -39.07
C LEU A 555 14.39 -9.42 -39.06
N GLN A 556 15.21 -9.15 -38.06
CA GLN A 556 16.03 -7.95 -38.00
C GLN A 556 17.06 -7.91 -39.11
N ALA A 557 17.78 -9.03 -39.37
CA ALA A 557 18.75 -9.10 -40.47
C ALA A 557 18.08 -8.87 -41.84
N ILE A 558 16.86 -9.35 -42.00
CA ILE A 558 16.07 -9.12 -43.23
C ILE A 558 15.69 -7.64 -43.34
N SER A 559 15.25 -7.01 -42.24
CA SER A 559 14.91 -5.58 -42.20
C SER A 559 16.15 -4.74 -42.55
N ASP A 560 17.28 -4.98 -41.92
CA ASP A 560 18.54 -4.26 -42.18
C ASP A 560 19.00 -4.40 -43.63
N PHE A 561 18.86 -5.61 -44.16
CA PHE A 561 19.16 -5.88 -45.59
C PHE A 561 18.24 -5.08 -46.53
N MET A 562 16.93 -5.03 -46.20
CA MET A 562 15.96 -4.28 -47.00
C MET A 562 16.26 -2.79 -46.95
N GLU A 563 16.56 -2.23 -45.76
CA GLU A 563 16.92 -0.82 -45.62
C GLU A 563 18.17 -0.43 -46.41
N ALA A 564 19.17 -1.34 -46.45
CA ALA A 564 20.42 -1.07 -47.14
C ALA A 564 20.34 -1.24 -48.66
N ASN A 565 19.49 -2.13 -49.19
CA ASN A 565 19.56 -2.55 -50.59
C ASN A 565 18.29 -2.24 -51.42
N VAL A 566 17.19 -1.85 -50.78
CA VAL A 566 15.92 -1.63 -51.46
C VAL A 566 15.45 -0.17 -51.31
N PRO A 567 15.11 0.54 -52.41
CA PRO A 567 14.53 1.87 -52.35
C PRO A 567 13.27 1.91 -51.49
N GLU A 568 13.04 3.00 -50.73
CA GLU A 568 11.97 3.13 -49.78
C GLU A 568 10.58 2.86 -50.39
N ALA A 569 10.33 3.32 -51.61
CA ALA A 569 9.06 3.13 -52.33
C ALA A 569 8.75 1.64 -52.63
N GLU A 570 9.76 0.75 -52.68
CA GLU A 570 9.61 -0.65 -53.05
C GLU A 570 9.74 -1.59 -51.83
N ARG A 571 10.14 -1.08 -50.64
CA ARG A 571 10.42 -1.89 -49.47
C ARG A 571 9.26 -2.77 -49.05
N ASN A 572 8.07 -2.21 -48.99
CA ASN A 572 6.87 -2.95 -48.56
C ASN A 572 6.59 -4.14 -49.48
N ARG A 573 6.64 -3.94 -50.77
CA ARG A 573 6.39 -5.01 -51.75
C ARG A 573 7.48 -6.07 -51.77
N ALA A 574 8.74 -5.66 -51.68
CA ALA A 574 9.86 -6.56 -51.62
C ALA A 574 9.86 -7.36 -50.29
N GLY A 575 9.47 -6.71 -49.16
CA GLY A 575 9.33 -7.34 -47.86
C GLY A 575 8.28 -8.44 -47.87
N GLU A 576 7.09 -8.18 -48.42
CA GLU A 576 6.03 -9.19 -48.56
C GLU A 576 6.49 -10.42 -49.35
N VAL A 577 7.21 -10.20 -50.45
CA VAL A 577 7.75 -11.32 -51.24
C VAL A 577 8.81 -12.12 -50.47
N LEU A 578 9.70 -11.41 -49.78
CA LEU A 578 10.79 -12.05 -49.02
C LEU A 578 10.26 -12.85 -47.84
N ILE A 579 9.28 -12.35 -47.12
CA ILE A 579 8.57 -13.04 -46.04
C ILE A 579 7.83 -14.26 -46.57
N ARG A 580 7.19 -14.17 -47.72
CA ARG A 580 6.48 -15.29 -48.36
C ARG A 580 7.47 -16.42 -48.74
N ILE A 581 8.62 -16.07 -49.35
CA ILE A 581 9.69 -17.00 -49.66
C ILE A 581 10.24 -17.66 -48.39
N LEU A 582 10.52 -16.85 -47.37
CA LEU A 582 11.03 -17.35 -46.07
C LEU A 582 10.05 -18.33 -45.43
N ASN A 583 8.77 -17.99 -45.35
CA ASN A 583 7.74 -18.87 -44.79
C ASN A 583 7.63 -20.20 -45.53
N GLY A 584 7.64 -20.15 -46.86
CA GLY A 584 7.63 -21.36 -47.69
C GLY A 584 8.84 -22.25 -47.48
N ALA A 585 10.05 -21.66 -47.46
CA ALA A 585 11.29 -22.39 -47.23
C ALA A 585 11.39 -22.96 -45.81
N LEU A 586 10.98 -22.21 -44.79
CA LEU A 586 10.93 -22.71 -43.40
C LEU A 586 9.88 -23.80 -43.22
N PHE A 587 8.74 -23.72 -43.94
CA PHE A 587 7.77 -24.80 -43.95
C PHE A 587 8.36 -26.10 -44.52
N GLU A 588 9.05 -26.05 -45.67
CA GLU A 588 9.72 -27.22 -46.24
C GLU A 588 10.81 -27.76 -45.31
N LEU A 589 11.60 -26.89 -44.70
CA LEU A 589 12.58 -27.28 -43.71
C LEU A 589 11.91 -27.98 -42.50
N THR A 590 10.76 -27.49 -42.05
CA THR A 590 9.97 -28.14 -40.99
C THR A 590 9.49 -29.51 -41.40
N GLN A 591 8.95 -29.64 -42.62
CA GLN A 591 8.49 -30.95 -43.13
C GLN A 591 9.65 -31.94 -43.17
N MET A 592 10.82 -31.53 -43.67
CA MET A 592 11.99 -32.38 -43.72
C MET A 592 12.44 -32.88 -42.33
N THR A 593 12.45 -31.97 -41.34
CA THR A 593 12.81 -32.37 -39.96
C THR A 593 11.81 -33.30 -39.32
N ARG A 594 10.53 -33.17 -39.64
CA ARG A 594 9.47 -34.06 -39.19
C ARG A 594 9.58 -35.45 -39.88
N GLU A 595 9.83 -35.47 -41.18
CA GLU A 595 10.07 -36.69 -41.92
C GLU A 595 11.27 -37.49 -41.37
N GLN A 596 12.38 -36.78 -41.08
CA GLN A 596 13.57 -37.37 -40.45
C GLN A 596 13.29 -37.93 -39.05
N ALA A 597 12.37 -37.34 -38.32
CA ALA A 597 11.92 -37.80 -37.00
C ALA A 597 10.83 -38.89 -37.05
N GLY A 598 10.38 -39.31 -38.24
CA GLY A 598 9.29 -40.28 -38.40
C GLY A 598 7.91 -39.75 -38.04
N LEU A 599 7.75 -38.43 -38.02
CA LEU A 599 6.48 -37.76 -37.68
C LEU A 599 5.65 -37.50 -38.95
N LYS A 600 4.33 -37.43 -38.79
CA LYS A 600 3.42 -37.09 -39.87
C LYS A 600 3.72 -35.67 -40.40
N PRO A 601 3.66 -35.45 -41.72
CA PRO A 601 3.77 -34.14 -42.34
C PRO A 601 2.66 -33.22 -41.81
N LEU A 602 2.96 -31.92 -41.69
CA LEU A 602 1.95 -30.88 -41.38
C LEU A 602 1.03 -30.69 -42.58
N GLY A 603 -0.24 -30.51 -42.34
CA GLY A 603 -1.20 -30.13 -43.36
C GLY A 603 -1.03 -28.67 -43.83
N GLN A 604 -1.81 -28.29 -44.86
CA GLN A 604 -1.83 -26.90 -45.35
C GLN A 604 -3.13 -26.19 -44.94
N ASP A 605 -3.50 -26.31 -43.64
CA ASP A 605 -4.68 -25.69 -43.06
C ASP A 605 -4.33 -24.35 -42.38
N GLU A 606 -5.36 -23.65 -41.91
CA GLU A 606 -5.23 -22.34 -41.25
C GLU A 606 -4.43 -22.45 -39.95
N LYS A 607 -4.62 -23.53 -39.20
CA LYS A 607 -3.87 -23.80 -37.95
C LYS A 607 -2.40 -23.96 -38.21
N THR A 608 -2.01 -24.70 -39.26
CA THR A 608 -0.61 -24.85 -39.66
C THR A 608 -0.03 -23.51 -40.09
N ARG A 609 -0.77 -22.68 -40.84
CA ARG A 609 -0.32 -21.34 -41.20
C ARG A 609 -0.07 -20.46 -39.99
N ALA A 610 -1.00 -20.42 -39.04
CA ALA A 610 -0.84 -19.68 -37.79
C ALA A 610 0.35 -20.20 -36.96
N PHE A 611 0.49 -21.53 -36.86
CA PHE A 611 1.64 -22.17 -36.22
C PHE A 611 2.98 -21.76 -36.87
N MET A 612 3.09 -21.82 -38.19
CA MET A 612 4.30 -21.46 -38.89
C MET A 612 4.63 -19.96 -38.80
N SER A 613 3.62 -19.09 -38.82
CA SER A 613 3.81 -17.67 -38.60
C SER A 613 4.37 -17.37 -37.20
N GLN A 614 3.84 -18.02 -36.16
CA GLN A 614 4.37 -17.91 -34.81
C GLN A 614 5.78 -18.54 -34.71
N MET A 615 6.05 -19.63 -35.44
CA MET A 615 7.35 -20.27 -35.46
C MET A 615 8.46 -19.37 -36.03
N VAL A 616 8.17 -18.62 -37.11
CA VAL A 616 9.11 -17.64 -37.69
C VAL A 616 9.42 -16.52 -36.67
N LEU A 617 8.41 -16.00 -35.99
CA LEU A 617 8.61 -15.02 -34.93
C LEU A 617 9.47 -15.60 -33.80
N SER A 618 9.18 -16.83 -33.39
CA SER A 618 9.93 -17.52 -32.31
C SER A 618 11.38 -17.75 -32.67
N LEU A 619 11.65 -18.15 -33.91
CA LEU A 619 13.06 -18.33 -34.38
C LEU A 619 13.79 -16.99 -34.43
N SER A 620 13.14 -15.93 -34.85
CA SER A 620 13.72 -14.58 -34.83
C SER A 620 13.98 -14.12 -33.38
N ASP A 621 13.00 -14.28 -32.51
CA ASP A 621 13.09 -13.87 -31.11
C ASP A 621 14.12 -14.70 -30.31
N ALA A 622 14.38 -15.94 -30.70
CA ALA A 622 15.39 -16.78 -30.07
C ALA A 622 16.81 -16.17 -30.10
N ASN A 623 17.07 -15.26 -31.02
CA ASN A 623 18.36 -14.58 -31.14
C ASN A 623 18.60 -13.56 -30.01
N PHE A 624 17.57 -13.01 -29.39
CA PHE A 624 17.73 -12.12 -28.23
C PHE A 624 17.88 -12.89 -26.92
N TYR A 625 17.49 -14.18 -26.88
CA TYR A 625 17.55 -14.97 -25.65
C TYR A 625 19.01 -15.12 -25.19
N PRO A 626 19.38 -14.51 -24.04
CA PRO A 626 20.78 -14.24 -23.70
C PRO A 626 21.46 -15.39 -22.94
N ALA A 627 20.82 -16.55 -22.85
CA ALA A 627 21.35 -17.69 -22.11
C ALA A 627 21.69 -18.84 -23.02
N PRO A 628 22.72 -19.65 -22.69
CA PRO A 628 23.09 -20.82 -23.47
C PRO A 628 22.05 -21.95 -23.35
N MET A 629 21.16 -21.91 -22.38
CA MET A 629 20.07 -22.87 -22.20
C MET A 629 18.84 -22.21 -21.63
N ALA A 630 17.67 -22.74 -21.96
CA ALA A 630 16.39 -22.44 -21.36
C ALA A 630 15.94 -23.62 -20.52
N PHE A 631 15.06 -23.36 -19.54
CA PHE A 631 14.55 -24.40 -18.64
C PHE A 631 13.03 -24.50 -18.72
N GLU A 632 12.54 -25.70 -19.01
CA GLU A 632 11.15 -26.07 -18.95
C GLU A 632 10.87 -26.71 -17.57
N LEU A 633 9.87 -26.21 -16.85
CA LEU A 633 9.41 -26.85 -15.61
C LEU A 633 8.64 -28.12 -15.98
N LYS A 634 9.20 -29.29 -15.61
CA LYS A 634 8.64 -30.59 -15.96
C LYS A 634 7.77 -31.17 -14.83
N ASP A 635 8.27 -31.07 -13.61
CA ASP A 635 7.60 -31.56 -12.42
C ASP A 635 8.03 -30.78 -11.18
N PHE A 636 7.20 -30.81 -10.14
CA PHE A 636 7.52 -30.17 -8.87
C PHE A 636 6.78 -30.82 -7.70
N THR A 637 7.39 -30.77 -6.51
CA THR A 637 6.72 -31.06 -5.24
C THR A 637 6.67 -29.77 -4.42
N GLN A 638 5.46 -29.25 -4.25
CA GLN A 638 5.25 -28.00 -3.56
C GLN A 638 5.39 -28.15 -2.05
N VAL A 639 6.18 -27.29 -1.42
CA VAL A 639 6.21 -27.03 0.00
C VAL A 639 5.79 -25.58 0.20
N GLN A 640 4.69 -25.38 0.91
CA GLN A 640 4.16 -24.04 1.16
C GLN A 640 4.79 -23.43 2.41
N ALA A 641 4.95 -22.12 2.42
CA ALA A 641 5.35 -21.37 3.60
C ALA A 641 4.37 -20.24 3.86
N SER A 642 4.10 -20.02 5.14
CA SER A 642 3.34 -18.85 5.59
C SER A 642 4.29 -17.72 5.98
N VAL A 643 3.97 -16.52 5.54
CA VAL A 643 4.59 -15.30 6.04
C VAL A 643 3.65 -14.68 7.05
N PHE A 644 4.01 -14.80 8.32
CA PHE A 644 3.28 -14.15 9.40
C PHE A 644 3.85 -12.76 9.65
N GLN A 645 2.97 -11.77 9.80
CA GLN A 645 3.36 -10.51 10.40
C GLN A 645 3.17 -10.62 11.91
N VAL A 646 4.26 -10.59 12.65
CA VAL A 646 4.25 -10.59 14.12
C VAL A 646 4.44 -9.18 14.64
N ALA A 647 3.56 -8.74 15.53
CA ALA A 647 3.56 -7.37 16.02
C ALA A 647 3.31 -7.30 17.53
N ARG A 648 4.12 -6.52 18.24
CA ARG A 648 3.87 -6.07 19.60
C ARG A 648 3.62 -4.57 19.54
N ALA A 649 2.39 -4.14 19.82
CA ALA A 649 1.93 -2.76 19.64
C ALA A 649 1.22 -2.26 20.91
N PRO A 650 1.95 -1.85 21.95
CA PRO A 650 1.37 -1.37 23.20
C PRO A 650 0.61 -0.06 23.05
N GLY A 651 0.95 0.75 22.05
CA GLY A 651 0.26 1.99 21.74
C GLY A 651 -1.16 1.80 21.23
N LYS A 652 -1.52 0.63 20.72
CA LYS A 652 -2.87 0.27 20.23
C LYS A 652 -3.95 0.60 21.29
N THR A 653 -3.73 0.20 22.54
CA THR A 653 -4.67 0.45 23.65
C THR A 653 -4.81 1.94 23.92
N ILE A 654 -3.70 2.69 23.87
CA ILE A 654 -3.68 4.15 24.07
C ILE A 654 -4.44 4.86 22.95
N VAL A 655 -4.26 4.42 21.71
CA VAL A 655 -4.99 4.94 20.54
C VAL A 655 -6.51 4.71 20.70
N TYR A 656 -6.92 3.50 21.08
CA TYR A 656 -8.35 3.20 21.29
C TYR A 656 -8.96 4.04 22.40
N LEU A 657 -8.23 4.24 23.52
CA LEU A 657 -8.65 5.14 24.59
C LEU A 657 -8.78 6.58 24.07
N GLY A 658 -7.82 7.02 23.28
CA GLY A 658 -7.87 8.32 22.60
C GLY A 658 -9.10 8.46 21.69
N CYS A 659 -9.40 7.46 20.87
CA CYS A 659 -10.60 7.43 20.03
C CYS A 659 -11.90 7.52 20.85
N ALA A 660 -11.98 6.79 21.97
CA ALA A 660 -13.12 6.87 22.88
C ALA A 660 -13.29 8.29 23.46
N PHE A 661 -12.19 8.92 23.90
CA PHE A 661 -12.20 10.30 24.39
C PHE A 661 -12.57 11.31 23.29
N LEU A 662 -12.14 11.05 22.05
CA LEU A 662 -12.51 11.91 20.91
C LEU A 662 -14.03 11.87 20.67
N ILE A 663 -14.60 10.67 20.61
CA ILE A 663 -16.03 10.47 20.40
C ILE A 663 -16.82 11.14 21.53
N LEU A 664 -16.52 10.81 22.78
CA LEU A 664 -17.20 11.39 23.95
C LEU A 664 -17.03 12.91 24.01
N GLY A 665 -15.83 13.40 23.71
CA GLY A 665 -15.53 14.83 23.69
C GLY A 665 -16.32 15.59 22.63
N VAL A 666 -16.36 15.07 21.40
CA VAL A 666 -17.14 15.65 20.30
C VAL A 666 -18.63 15.61 20.62
N PHE A 667 -19.16 14.49 21.10
CA PHE A 667 -20.57 14.40 21.53
C PHE A 667 -20.89 15.43 22.62
N ALA A 668 -20.02 15.55 23.65
CA ALA A 668 -20.22 16.52 24.72
C ALA A 668 -20.24 17.97 24.18
N MET A 669 -19.35 18.31 23.25
CA MET A 669 -19.29 19.63 22.63
C MET A 669 -20.48 19.90 21.71
N LEU A 670 -20.99 18.88 21.00
CA LEU A 670 -22.06 19.05 20.03
C LEU A 670 -23.45 19.01 20.67
N TYR A 671 -23.69 18.12 21.62
CA TYR A 671 -25.05 17.90 22.17
C TYR A 671 -25.27 18.55 23.51
N VAL A 672 -24.25 18.77 24.35
CA VAL A 672 -24.42 19.42 25.64
C VAL A 672 -24.33 20.95 25.47
N ARG A 673 -25.42 21.64 25.71
CA ARG A 673 -25.50 23.11 25.63
C ARG A 673 -25.24 23.71 27.01
N GLU A 674 -24.25 24.61 27.10
CA GLU A 674 -24.09 25.44 28.30
C GLU A 674 -25.08 26.58 28.26
N ARG A 675 -25.83 26.72 29.32
CA ARG A 675 -26.87 27.75 29.50
C ARG A 675 -26.68 28.40 30.85
N ARG A 676 -26.83 29.72 30.89
CA ARG A 676 -26.76 30.53 32.11
C ARG A 676 -27.99 31.41 32.18
N VAL A 677 -28.64 31.46 33.35
CA VAL A 677 -29.76 32.30 33.66
C VAL A 677 -29.36 33.20 34.80
N TRP A 678 -29.64 34.49 34.66
CA TRP A 678 -29.53 35.45 35.74
C TRP A 678 -30.88 36.09 35.91
N VAL A 679 -31.31 36.27 37.19
CA VAL A 679 -32.48 37.04 37.55
C VAL A 679 -32.05 38.03 38.61
N TRP A 680 -32.11 39.30 38.28
CA TRP A 680 -31.89 40.39 39.19
C TRP A 680 -33.24 40.81 39.77
N LEU A 681 -33.36 40.90 41.11
CA LEU A 681 -34.54 41.26 41.85
C LEU A 681 -34.22 42.49 42.65
N ALA A 682 -34.91 43.61 42.34
CA ALA A 682 -34.78 44.83 43.03
C ALA A 682 -36.13 45.16 43.81
N PRO A 683 -36.05 45.77 44.99
CA PRO A 683 -37.29 46.26 45.63
C PRO A 683 -37.97 47.29 44.73
N ARG A 684 -39.30 47.22 44.59
CA ARG A 684 -40.10 48.20 43.83
C ARG A 684 -40.30 49.43 44.66
N GLY A 685 -39.61 50.57 44.39
CA GLY A 685 -39.95 51.88 44.95
C GLY A 685 -41.29 52.39 44.39
N LYS A 686 -42.00 53.16 45.11
CA LYS A 686 -43.14 53.91 44.57
C LYS A 686 -42.65 54.80 43.43
N GLU A 687 -43.07 54.54 42.20
CA GLU A 687 -42.92 55.52 41.13
C GLU A 687 -43.57 56.79 41.56
N GLY A 688 -42.81 57.91 41.63
CA GLY A 688 -43.33 59.22 41.98
C GLY A 688 -44.47 59.64 41.05
N VAL A 689 -45.63 59.85 41.57
CA VAL A 689 -46.63 60.73 40.99
C VAL A 689 -45.93 62.06 40.78
N GLN A 690 -45.83 62.53 39.53
CA GLN A 690 -45.46 63.89 39.22
C GLN A 690 -46.49 64.79 39.97
N ALA A 691 -46.07 65.33 41.10
CA ALA A 691 -46.75 66.49 41.72
C ALA A 691 -46.02 67.71 41.17
N ASP A 692 -46.77 68.48 40.42
CA ASP A 692 -46.48 69.87 40.10
C ASP A 692 -46.39 70.64 41.40
N ASP A 693 -45.45 71.58 41.49
CA ASP A 693 -45.22 72.61 42.48
C ASP A 693 -44.74 72.28 43.91
N GLY A 694 -43.53 72.68 44.16
CA GLY A 694 -43.13 73.52 45.30
C GLY A 694 -42.83 72.77 46.63
N ASN A 695 -41.52 72.57 46.88
CA ASN A 695 -40.88 72.70 48.18
C ASN A 695 -41.40 71.84 49.36
N VAL A 696 -40.77 70.67 49.62
CA VAL A 696 -40.47 70.22 51.01
C VAL A 696 -39.35 69.18 50.97
N ALA A 697 -38.37 69.35 51.84
CA ALA A 697 -37.20 68.56 52.10
C ALA A 697 -37.55 67.15 52.61
N GLY A 698 -36.80 66.14 52.05
CA GLY A 698 -36.32 64.99 52.80
C GLY A 698 -37.30 63.97 53.29
N SER A 699 -37.77 63.04 52.48
CA SER A 699 -38.11 61.71 52.95
C SER A 699 -37.64 60.72 51.88
N MET A 700 -36.78 59.74 52.25
CA MET A 700 -36.50 58.60 51.45
C MET A 700 -37.83 57.90 51.07
N PRO A 701 -37.98 57.44 49.77
CA PRO A 701 -39.21 56.72 49.42
C PRO A 701 -39.25 55.42 50.22
N GLU A 702 -40.33 55.31 51.06
CA GLU A 702 -40.70 54.07 51.73
C GLU A 702 -40.84 52.97 50.69
N SER A 703 -40.04 51.91 50.82
CA SER A 703 -40.17 50.68 50.02
C SER A 703 -41.57 50.08 50.30
N VAL A 704 -42.33 49.78 49.25
CA VAL A 704 -43.58 49.00 49.40
C VAL A 704 -43.14 47.57 49.78
N GLU A 705 -43.21 47.24 51.06
CA GLU A 705 -42.94 45.92 51.58
C GLU A 705 -43.80 44.90 50.82
N GLY A 706 -43.14 43.94 50.09
CA GLY A 706 -43.80 42.81 49.45
C GLY A 706 -43.81 42.81 47.91
N HIS A 707 -43.20 43.79 47.21
CA HIS A 707 -43.15 43.79 45.74
C HIS A 707 -41.70 43.94 45.24
N SER A 708 -41.36 43.20 44.13
CA SER A 708 -40.05 43.31 43.49
C SER A 708 -40.17 43.51 41.98
N HIS A 709 -39.11 44.10 41.38
CA HIS A 709 -38.91 44.17 39.94
C HIS A 709 -37.84 43.14 39.57
N ALA A 710 -38.19 42.23 38.66
CA ALA A 710 -37.30 41.18 38.21
C ALA A 710 -36.77 41.45 36.76
N THR A 711 -35.48 41.49 36.57
CA THR A 711 -34.85 41.51 35.25
C THR A 711 -34.13 40.18 35.01
N MET A 712 -34.67 39.38 34.10
CA MET A 712 -34.14 38.05 33.72
C MET A 712 -33.35 38.13 32.43
N ALA A 713 -32.21 37.41 32.37
CA ALA A 713 -31.46 37.23 31.15
C ALA A 713 -31.00 35.75 30.99
N LEU A 714 -31.03 35.26 29.77
CA LEU A 714 -30.51 33.92 29.39
C LEU A 714 -29.35 34.08 28.40
N SER A 715 -28.27 33.38 28.68
CA SER A 715 -27.14 33.22 27.77
C SER A 715 -26.96 31.77 27.41
N THR A 716 -26.79 31.49 26.12
CA THR A 716 -26.46 30.16 25.60
C THR A 716 -25.20 30.24 24.75
N ASN A 717 -24.40 29.17 24.73
CA ASN A 717 -23.19 29.09 23.88
C ASN A 717 -23.52 28.85 22.39
N ARG A 718 -24.79 28.59 22.04
CA ARG A 718 -25.29 28.41 20.68
C ARG A 718 -26.66 29.03 20.50
N LYS A 719 -26.84 29.75 19.41
CA LYS A 719 -28.17 30.21 18.97
C LYS A 719 -28.87 29.02 18.28
N THR A 720 -30.02 28.63 18.80
CA THR A 720 -30.85 27.58 18.21
C THR A 720 -32.32 28.01 18.34
N MET A 721 -33.19 27.56 17.43
CA MET A 721 -34.64 27.82 17.49
C MET A 721 -35.29 27.35 18.80
N ASP A 722 -34.74 26.27 19.40
CA ASP A 722 -35.16 25.79 20.70
C ASP A 722 -34.74 26.72 21.86
N GLY A 723 -33.74 27.58 21.66
CA GLY A 723 -33.27 28.53 22.67
C GLY A 723 -34.35 29.61 22.98
N ASP A 724 -35.06 30.04 21.95
CA ASP A 724 -36.15 31.02 22.09
C ASP A 724 -37.33 30.37 22.82
N LYS A 725 -37.70 29.14 22.48
CA LYS A 725 -38.75 28.38 23.17
C LYS A 725 -38.40 28.12 24.64
N GLU A 726 -37.15 27.74 24.90
CA GLU A 726 -36.65 27.49 26.26
C GLU A 726 -36.71 28.80 27.10
N PHE A 727 -36.32 29.93 26.50
CA PHE A 727 -36.38 31.21 27.17
C PHE A 727 -37.81 31.59 27.54
N GLU A 728 -38.79 31.46 26.63
CA GLU A 728 -40.21 31.75 26.93
C GLU A 728 -40.78 30.80 28.01
N MET A 729 -40.43 29.50 27.97
CA MET A 729 -40.82 28.57 29.04
C MET A 729 -40.25 28.97 30.41
N LEU A 730 -38.95 29.35 30.44
CA LEU A 730 -38.30 29.77 31.67
C LEU A 730 -38.89 31.08 32.16
N LYS A 731 -39.20 32.03 31.29
CA LYS A 731 -39.85 33.31 31.60
C LYS A 731 -41.22 33.05 32.26
N MET A 732 -42.07 32.23 31.66
CA MET A 732 -43.36 31.85 32.23
C MET A 732 -43.21 31.19 33.62
N LYS A 733 -42.27 30.23 33.74
CA LYS A 733 -42.08 29.45 34.96
C LYS A 733 -41.47 30.25 36.12
N LEU A 734 -40.62 31.24 35.84
CA LEU A 734 -39.87 31.97 36.85
C LEU A 734 -40.48 33.33 37.20
N LEU A 735 -41.09 34.03 36.23
CA LEU A 735 -41.57 35.40 36.39
C LEU A 735 -43.10 35.52 36.52
N GLN A 736 -43.86 34.46 36.17
CA GLN A 736 -45.32 34.46 36.51
C GLN A 736 -45.51 33.94 37.92
N ALA A 737 -46.26 34.69 38.72
CA ALA A 737 -46.65 34.25 40.05
C ALA A 737 -47.55 32.99 39.92
N PRO A 738 -47.42 31.98 40.81
CA PRO A 738 -48.46 30.95 40.89
C PRO A 738 -49.80 31.64 41.22
N LEU A 739 -50.82 31.34 40.40
CA LEU A 739 -52.18 31.70 40.65
C LEU A 739 -52.66 31.20 42.02
#